data_6876c99e8a303b037a9d629ebc404f64
#
_entry.id   6876c99e8a303b037a9d629ebc404f64
#
_cell.length_a   1.000
_cell.length_b   1.000
_cell.length_c   1.000
_cell.angle_alpha   90.00
_cell.angle_beta   90.00
_cell.angle_gamma   90.00
#
_symmetry.space_group_name_H-M   'P 1'
#
loop_
_entity.id
_entity.type
_entity.pdbx_description
1 polymer ?
#
loop_
_entity_poly.entity_id
_entity_poly.type
_entity_poly.pdbx_seq_one_letter_code
_entity_poly.pdbx_strand_id
1 'polypeptide(L)'
;MNMKSFSGVTRRRGTSIAAAALSVALVAPFVHPVVNPAATPAAVAQDAAPAQDRSVDPRGTSEATAIKADGTWGQKRGYQGTVYLDRDSGPEAQNEPDEAMPGVKVFLQYINGKGQVSPIYYTTSDSEGKFVFDLSNPPKDGLGNPIEFQLAGDGAFQVRTWAENPDPDKYTLAAGGDMYSGRFHDRLTRKWESWDFTAGINRIVGAKVVFQERPNVDNWLAKPEADWTEAPTTDKKWPEGGNYGTARGSVWWENNESMGSLANQYFKGSSDRAATGVKVVGSYVNDEVARQFDKWKDDHKNYTREQFRVAQGEIVEKYQAEHGTGSHIAESRVAYVKDDGSFYLPFAGLYGIGRYNKGGRTTDEEWGKLVSKEDEAHGNLMQWNGTLGQRHRHINTEYMYLYPVVGDNRDLWMGNYQDNMFQPPHGGNLGIELAAANISVQHFALLTPRPNHDVFNFDNASHTAAPGDTAKSKTTGLVPNQTYAIQWFADGKPIDKTVCTVQADELGALKSCDFTVPKDLSKPTVYSSQVFAADASGNPTGTLLLADSFLADPTVVRYDEQTGTAKEKDLVAKPSFDNPSTDAVEEMPEGATFEFANPEAAEKLGLSIDAKTGEVKWPKDKQVAGTNEVPVKVTWTPAEGADPVTREVPVKFDLKDPAAKDNESYEPEYKDGSGKPGDDVKIGKPDFKDKDGKATEAPKDTKFAPGAGAPDGVTVDETTGEITVPVPAGANPGDTIKVPVEVTYPDKSKETVEVTVTVEKPDAPVEADKDKFDPKYKDGSGKPGDDVKIGKPDFKDKDGKATEAPKDTKFAPGAGAPDGVTVDETTGEITVPVPAGANPGDTIKVPVEVTYPDKSKETVEVTVTVEKPDAPVEADKDKFDPKYKDGSGKPGDDVKIGKPDFKDKDGKATEAPKDTKFAPGAGAPDGVTV
;
A
#
# COMPACT_ATOMS: atom_id res chain seq x y z
N MET A 1 48.99 55.68 40.10
CA MET A 1 49.46 54.67 41.04
C MET A 1 48.60 53.45 40.81
N ASN A 2 49.18 52.38 40.45
CA ASN A 2 48.71 51.15 39.93
C ASN A 2 47.58 50.50 40.72
N MET A 3 46.49 50.11 40.02
CA MET A 3 45.65 49.02 40.43
C MET A 3 45.55 47.99 39.30
N LYS A 4 46.14 46.81 39.54
CA LYS A 4 46.09 45.65 38.66
C LYS A 4 44.73 44.99 38.79
N SER A 5 44.09 44.78 37.66
CA SER A 5 42.93 43.93 37.53
C SER A 5 43.36 42.45 37.57
N PHE A 6 42.74 41.66 38.46
CA PHE A 6 42.81 40.20 38.40
C PHE A 6 41.50 39.70 37.76
N SER A 7 41.62 39.20 36.56
CA SER A 7 40.58 38.37 35.93
C SER A 7 40.84 36.91 36.32
N GLY A 8 40.09 36.41 37.26
CA GLY A 8 40.08 34.99 37.60
C GLY A 8 39.08 34.22 36.78
N VAL A 9 39.53 33.55 35.76
CA VAL A 9 38.76 32.55 35.05
C VAL A 9 38.77 31.25 35.89
N THR A 10 37.69 31.04 36.59
CA THR A 10 37.48 29.76 37.29
C THR A 10 36.91 28.75 36.32
N ARG A 11 37.75 27.93 35.73
CA ARG A 11 37.36 26.68 35.09
C ARG A 11 36.78 25.75 36.16
N ARG A 12 35.49 25.59 36.23
CA ARG A 12 34.87 24.48 36.92
C ARG A 12 35.04 23.23 36.05
N ARG A 13 35.93 22.35 36.47
CA ARG A 13 35.95 20.94 36.05
C ARG A 13 34.67 20.31 36.61
N GLY A 14 33.75 19.94 35.75
CA GLY A 14 32.67 19.03 36.11
C GLY A 14 33.24 17.63 36.31
N THR A 15 33.31 17.20 37.53
CA THR A 15 33.52 15.80 37.90
C THR A 15 32.28 15.03 37.53
N SER A 16 32.40 14.13 36.56
CA SER A 16 31.37 13.10 36.30
C SER A 16 31.29 12.18 37.50
N ILE A 17 30.26 12.33 38.30
CA ILE A 17 29.92 11.35 39.32
C ILE A 17 29.22 10.21 38.61
N ALA A 18 29.91 9.12 38.42
CA ALA A 18 29.35 7.83 38.14
C ALA A 18 28.52 7.38 39.36
N ALA A 19 27.22 7.55 39.32
CA ALA A 19 26.34 6.97 40.31
C ALA A 19 26.24 5.47 40.03
N ALA A 20 27.08 4.69 40.69
CA ALA A 20 26.85 3.26 40.84
C ALA A 20 25.65 3.07 41.79
N ALA A 21 24.50 2.81 41.23
CA ALA A 21 23.34 2.37 41.97
C ALA A 21 23.54 0.92 42.40
N LEU A 22 23.83 0.74 43.68
CA LEU A 22 23.77 -0.56 44.35
C LEU A 22 22.28 -0.92 44.48
N SER A 23 21.78 -1.81 43.66
CA SER A 23 20.45 -2.41 43.85
C SER A 23 20.57 -3.57 44.84
N VAL A 24 20.10 -3.34 46.05
CA VAL A 24 19.82 -4.40 47.02
C VAL A 24 18.58 -5.18 46.53
N ALA A 25 18.79 -6.42 46.13
CA ALA A 25 17.72 -7.34 45.76
C ALA A 25 16.95 -7.74 47.01
N LEU A 26 15.69 -7.35 47.09
CA LEU A 26 14.71 -7.96 47.98
C LEU A 26 14.09 -9.15 47.23
N VAL A 27 14.42 -10.34 47.68
CA VAL A 27 13.84 -11.61 47.18
C VAL A 27 12.47 -11.79 47.86
N ALA A 28 11.40 -11.74 47.11
CA ALA A 28 10.12 -12.31 47.48
C ALA A 28 9.72 -13.39 46.47
N PRO A 29 9.30 -14.57 46.90
CA PRO A 29 8.98 -15.67 46.00
C PRO A 29 7.57 -15.49 45.44
N PHE A 30 7.47 -15.17 44.17
CA PHE A 30 6.20 -15.31 43.44
C PHE A 30 6.19 -16.66 42.70
N VAL A 31 5.22 -17.47 43.11
CA VAL A 31 4.84 -18.72 42.44
C VAL A 31 4.21 -18.34 41.07
N HIS A 32 4.86 -18.67 40.00
CA HIS A 32 4.27 -18.56 38.67
C HIS A 32 3.52 -19.85 38.30
N PRO A 33 2.32 -19.80 37.75
CA PRO A 33 1.72 -20.95 37.13
C PRO A 33 2.49 -21.22 35.84
N VAL A 34 2.88 -22.47 35.64
CA VAL A 34 3.48 -23.00 34.43
C VAL A 34 2.44 -22.89 33.32
N VAL A 35 2.62 -21.95 32.39
CA VAL A 35 1.90 -21.94 31.13
C VAL A 35 2.81 -22.57 30.09
N ASN A 36 2.30 -23.66 29.53
CA ASN A 36 2.88 -24.40 28.42
C ASN A 36 3.31 -23.46 27.29
N PRO A 37 4.50 -23.59 26.67
CA PRO A 37 4.86 -22.79 25.53
C PRO A 37 4.02 -23.26 24.33
N ALA A 38 2.98 -22.51 24.03
CA ALA A 38 2.26 -22.61 22.77
C ALA A 38 3.19 -22.12 21.65
N ALA A 39 3.12 -22.84 20.55
CA ALA A 39 3.87 -22.69 19.33
C ALA A 39 4.21 -21.24 18.97
N THR A 40 5.47 -21.00 18.64
CA THR A 40 5.92 -19.84 17.89
C THR A 40 4.98 -19.62 16.70
N PRO A 41 4.37 -18.44 16.56
CA PRO A 41 3.70 -18.11 15.31
C PRO A 41 4.78 -18.11 14.21
N ALA A 42 4.57 -18.91 13.19
CA ALA A 42 5.32 -18.79 11.95
C ALA A 42 5.26 -17.31 11.53
N ALA A 43 6.41 -16.74 11.22
CA ALA A 43 6.48 -15.43 10.60
C ALA A 43 5.64 -15.51 9.32
N VAL A 44 4.44 -14.95 9.38
CA VAL A 44 3.65 -14.68 8.19
C VAL A 44 4.47 -13.64 7.46
N ALA A 45 4.97 -14.00 6.29
CA ALA A 45 5.47 -13.01 5.34
C ALA A 45 4.31 -12.03 5.16
N GLN A 46 4.43 -10.83 5.72
CA GLN A 46 3.53 -9.74 5.41
C GLN A 46 3.76 -9.45 3.93
N ASP A 47 2.78 -9.81 3.11
CA ASP A 47 2.66 -9.21 1.79
C ASP A 47 2.81 -7.70 2.00
N ALA A 48 3.79 -7.11 1.34
CA ALA A 48 4.01 -5.67 1.38
C ALA A 48 2.67 -5.01 1.04
N ALA A 49 2.10 -4.29 2.00
CA ALA A 49 0.93 -3.49 1.74
C ALA A 49 1.27 -2.58 0.55
N PRO A 50 0.36 -2.36 -0.39
CA PRO A 50 0.62 -1.50 -1.54
C PRO A 50 1.14 -0.17 -1.01
N ALA A 51 2.25 0.29 -1.57
CA ALA A 51 2.89 1.55 -1.19
C ALA A 51 1.80 2.63 -1.10
N GLN A 52 1.54 3.14 0.11
CA GLN A 52 0.61 4.25 0.27
C GLN A 52 1.22 5.44 -0.45
N ASP A 53 0.41 6.12 -1.26
CA ASP A 53 0.82 7.39 -1.86
C ASP A 53 1.19 8.37 -0.75
N ARG A 54 2.49 8.55 -0.55
CA ARG A 54 3.05 9.41 0.50
C ARG A 54 3.02 10.88 0.11
N SER A 55 2.62 11.20 -1.11
CA SER A 55 2.54 12.58 -1.61
C SER A 55 1.34 13.34 -1.07
N VAL A 56 0.37 12.68 -0.48
CA VAL A 56 -0.87 13.27 0.03
C VAL A 56 -0.98 13.09 1.54
N ASP A 57 -1.15 14.19 2.26
CA ASP A 57 -1.49 14.14 3.68
C ASP A 57 -2.84 13.42 3.87
N PRO A 58 -2.93 12.36 4.65
CA PRO A 58 -4.17 11.60 4.83
C PRO A 58 -5.34 12.41 5.43
N ARG A 59 -5.07 13.60 5.99
CA ARG A 59 -6.10 14.53 6.44
C ARG A 59 -6.67 15.40 5.34
N GLY A 60 -6.03 15.41 4.17
CA GLY A 60 -6.30 16.45 3.19
C GLY A 60 -5.71 17.82 3.57
N THR A 61 -4.58 17.84 4.33
CA THR A 61 -3.77 19.06 4.58
C THR A 61 -2.98 19.44 3.32
N SER A 62 -3.57 19.18 2.16
CA SER A 62 -3.12 19.64 0.86
C SER A 62 -3.31 21.15 0.74
N GLU A 63 -2.83 21.74 -0.35
CA GLU A 63 -3.10 23.15 -0.69
C GLU A 63 -4.61 23.49 -0.70
N ALA A 64 -5.46 22.54 -0.97
CA ALA A 64 -6.91 22.75 -1.01
C ALA A 64 -7.53 23.03 0.37
N THR A 65 -6.93 22.55 1.46
CA THR A 65 -7.49 22.67 2.81
C THR A 65 -6.65 23.56 3.73
N ALA A 66 -5.34 23.64 3.53
CA ALA A 66 -4.44 24.48 4.31
C ALA A 66 -4.42 25.93 3.79
N ILE A 67 -4.34 26.88 4.71
CA ILE A 67 -4.31 28.31 4.38
C ILE A 67 -2.88 28.73 4.03
N LYS A 68 -2.68 29.30 2.85
CA LYS A 68 -1.38 29.84 2.48
C LYS A 68 -1.04 31.07 3.30
N ALA A 69 0.14 31.10 3.93
CA ALA A 69 0.56 32.15 4.85
C ALA A 69 2.02 32.58 4.62
N ASP A 70 2.36 32.94 3.39
CA ASP A 70 3.71 33.39 3.06
C ASP A 70 4.05 34.71 3.76
N GLY A 71 5.21 34.73 4.42
CA GLY A 71 5.71 35.89 5.13
C GLY A 71 7.06 36.40 4.59
N THR A 72 7.57 37.44 5.23
CA THR A 72 8.87 38.01 4.91
C THR A 72 9.87 37.75 6.03
N TRP A 73 11.09 37.32 5.69
CA TRP A 73 12.12 36.99 6.66
C TRP A 73 12.37 38.18 7.62
N GLY A 74 12.34 37.90 8.92
CA GLY A 74 12.52 38.90 9.95
C GLY A 74 11.25 39.67 10.33
N GLN A 75 10.07 39.33 9.80
CA GLN A 75 8.82 39.98 10.21
C GLN A 75 8.54 39.85 11.71
N LYS A 76 7.72 40.76 12.23
CA LYS A 76 7.48 40.89 13.67
C LYS A 76 6.49 39.86 14.25
N ARG A 77 5.61 39.28 13.42
CA ARG A 77 4.63 38.29 13.83
C ARG A 77 4.71 37.09 12.89
N GLY A 78 4.99 35.95 13.40
CA GLY A 78 5.03 34.75 12.60
C GLY A 78 5.99 33.66 13.09
N TYR A 79 6.21 32.70 12.25
CA TYR A 79 7.09 31.57 12.49
C TYR A 79 8.03 31.39 11.30
N GLN A 80 9.32 31.26 11.55
CA GLN A 80 10.31 31.16 10.48
C GLN A 80 11.45 30.19 10.78
N GLY A 81 11.98 29.61 9.72
CA GLY A 81 13.07 28.66 9.80
C GLY A 81 13.69 28.33 8.43
N THR A 82 14.44 27.26 8.41
CA THR A 82 15.13 26.77 7.21
C THR A 82 14.86 25.30 6.99
N VAL A 83 14.80 24.89 5.72
CA VAL A 83 14.76 23.48 5.28
C VAL A 83 16.06 23.20 4.55
N TYR A 84 16.74 22.15 4.94
CA TYR A 84 17.99 21.77 4.31
C TYR A 84 18.19 20.26 4.30
N LEU A 85 19.04 19.79 3.39
CA LEU A 85 19.52 18.43 3.32
C LEU A 85 20.86 18.37 4.05
N ASP A 86 20.93 17.57 5.08
CA ASP A 86 22.15 17.27 5.82
C ASP A 86 22.91 16.17 5.06
N ARG A 87 24.17 16.47 4.74
CA ARG A 87 25.04 15.58 3.96
C ARG A 87 26.02 14.78 4.81
N ASP A 88 26.17 15.07 6.10
CA ASP A 88 27.24 14.52 6.91
C ASP A 88 26.81 13.78 8.20
N SER A 89 25.58 13.28 8.24
CA SER A 89 25.03 12.41 9.30
C SER A 89 25.00 13.01 10.70
N GLY A 90 24.88 14.30 10.79
CA GLY A 90 24.60 14.97 12.06
C GLY A 90 24.52 16.47 11.90
N PRO A 91 23.45 17.11 12.29
CA PRO A 91 23.20 18.52 12.02
C PRO A 91 24.19 19.48 12.73
N GLU A 92 25.09 18.96 13.50
CA GLU A 92 26.20 19.70 14.14
C GLU A 92 27.57 19.33 13.57
N ALA A 93 27.70 18.30 12.75
CA ALA A 93 28.91 17.93 12.08
C ALA A 93 29.05 18.74 10.79
N GLN A 94 29.97 19.66 10.75
CA GLN A 94 30.15 20.59 9.64
C GLN A 94 31.37 20.21 8.77
N ASN A 95 31.39 18.98 8.31
CA ASN A 95 32.46 18.56 7.39
C ASN A 95 32.13 18.88 5.93
N GLU A 96 30.82 18.94 5.60
CA GLU A 96 30.30 19.37 4.32
C GLU A 96 29.17 20.39 4.52
N PRO A 97 29.03 21.40 3.65
CA PRO A 97 27.98 22.39 3.79
C PRO A 97 26.60 21.74 3.56
N ASP A 98 25.66 22.04 4.45
CA ASP A 98 24.25 21.71 4.27
C ASP A 98 23.72 22.28 2.95
N GLU A 99 22.88 21.51 2.26
CA GLU A 99 22.27 21.92 1.01
C GLU A 99 20.88 22.49 1.26
N ALA A 100 20.63 23.72 0.83
CA ALA A 100 19.30 24.32 0.90
C ALA A 100 18.29 23.51 0.09
N MET A 101 17.11 23.27 0.64
CA MET A 101 16.01 22.59 -0.05
C MET A 101 14.91 23.59 -0.42
N PRO A 102 14.93 24.15 -1.63
CA PRO A 102 13.88 25.05 -2.11
C PRO A 102 12.62 24.29 -2.52
N GLY A 103 11.48 24.97 -2.46
CA GLY A 103 10.20 24.41 -2.93
C GLY A 103 9.53 23.40 -1.98
N VAL A 104 10.09 23.18 -0.81
CA VAL A 104 9.48 22.28 0.19
C VAL A 104 8.33 22.99 0.88
N LYS A 105 7.15 22.37 0.89
CA LYS A 105 6.01 22.85 1.66
C LYS A 105 6.21 22.57 3.13
N VAL A 106 6.05 23.59 3.94
CA VAL A 106 6.09 23.51 5.41
C VAL A 106 4.72 23.87 5.93
N PHE A 107 4.21 23.09 6.86
CA PHE A 107 2.91 23.28 7.50
C PHE A 107 3.07 23.71 8.94
N LEU A 108 2.06 24.42 9.44
CA LEU A 108 2.01 24.90 10.82
C LEU A 108 0.58 24.89 11.34
N GLN A 109 0.41 24.52 12.60
CA GLN A 109 -0.81 24.69 13.37
C GLN A 109 -0.45 25.07 14.81
N TYR A 110 -1.29 25.86 15.46
CA TYR A 110 -1.07 26.23 16.86
C TYR A 110 -2.36 26.12 17.68
N ILE A 111 -2.19 25.98 18.97
CA ILE A 111 -3.24 26.08 19.97
C ILE A 111 -2.85 27.17 20.97
N ASN A 112 -3.76 28.13 21.19
CA ASN A 112 -3.47 29.24 22.11
C ASN A 112 -3.87 28.90 23.54
N GLY A 113 -3.54 29.77 24.48
CA GLY A 113 -3.84 29.57 25.87
C GLY A 113 -5.30 29.57 26.28
N LYS A 114 -6.18 29.92 25.36
CA LYS A 114 -7.63 29.73 25.51
C LYS A 114 -8.08 28.35 25.07
N GLY A 115 -7.18 27.51 24.57
CA GLY A 115 -7.48 26.19 24.00
C GLY A 115 -8.12 26.22 22.61
N GLN A 116 -8.05 27.37 21.92
CA GLN A 116 -8.53 27.48 20.55
C GLN A 116 -7.49 26.90 19.56
N VAL A 117 -7.92 26.01 18.71
CA VAL A 117 -7.10 25.35 17.69
C VAL A 117 -7.15 26.15 16.40
N SER A 118 -5.98 26.53 15.86
CA SER A 118 -5.90 27.24 14.58
C SER A 118 -6.20 26.31 13.40
N PRO A 119 -6.60 26.86 12.25
CA PRO A 119 -6.47 26.16 10.99
C PRO A 119 -5.03 25.74 10.73
N ILE A 120 -4.84 24.82 9.79
CA ILE A 120 -3.52 24.47 9.29
C ILE A 120 -3.08 25.51 8.27
N TYR A 121 -1.88 26.01 8.42
CA TYR A 121 -1.22 26.89 7.47
C TYR A 121 -0.14 26.16 6.69
N TYR A 122 0.18 26.67 5.50
CA TYR A 122 1.38 26.25 4.78
C TYR A 122 2.11 27.44 4.17
N THR A 123 3.40 27.26 3.98
CA THR A 123 4.28 28.12 3.20
C THR A 123 5.28 27.25 2.43
N THR A 124 6.10 27.85 1.58
CA THR A 124 7.07 27.10 0.77
C THR A 124 8.47 27.69 0.98
N SER A 125 9.48 26.85 1.10
CA SER A 125 10.87 27.29 1.25
C SER A 125 11.37 27.95 -0.03
N ASP A 126 12.15 29.03 0.13
CA ASP A 126 12.77 29.80 -0.95
C ASP A 126 14.07 29.15 -1.48
N SER A 127 14.76 29.85 -2.38
CA SER A 127 16.03 29.38 -2.97
C SER A 127 17.17 29.17 -1.97
N GLU A 128 17.06 29.75 -0.77
CA GLU A 128 18.01 29.59 0.33
C GLU A 128 17.49 28.58 1.38
N GLY A 129 16.42 27.86 1.08
CA GLY A 129 15.76 26.94 2.00
C GLY A 129 14.97 27.65 3.12
N LYS A 130 14.83 28.96 3.11
CA LYS A 130 14.14 29.70 4.15
C LYS A 130 12.63 29.65 3.97
N PHE A 131 11.89 29.50 5.06
CA PHE A 131 10.43 29.57 5.08
C PHE A 131 9.94 30.53 6.16
N VAL A 132 8.83 31.20 5.90
CA VAL A 132 8.23 32.18 6.82
C VAL A 132 6.71 32.09 6.75
N PHE A 133 6.08 31.93 7.90
CA PHE A 133 4.63 32.09 8.06
C PHE A 133 4.30 33.49 8.52
N ASP A 134 3.41 34.19 7.80
CA ASP A 134 2.80 35.44 8.26
C ASP A 134 1.55 35.14 9.10
N LEU A 135 1.65 35.35 10.40
CA LEU A 135 0.58 35.16 11.38
C LEU A 135 0.10 36.50 11.97
N SER A 136 0.25 37.58 11.20
CA SER A 136 -0.17 38.93 11.60
C SER A 136 -1.69 39.08 11.67
N ASN A 137 -2.40 38.31 10.84
CA ASN A 137 -3.86 38.31 10.78
C ASN A 137 -4.37 37.03 11.40
N PRO A 138 -4.84 37.04 12.67
CA PRO A 138 -5.32 35.84 13.30
C PRO A 138 -6.57 35.33 12.57
N PRO A 139 -6.70 33.99 12.36
CA PRO A 139 -7.94 33.43 11.86
C PRO A 139 -9.02 33.56 12.91
N LYS A 140 -10.25 33.41 12.51
CA LYS A 140 -11.38 33.35 13.43
C LYS A 140 -11.77 31.91 13.72
N ASP A 141 -12.26 31.65 14.93
CA ASP A 141 -12.97 30.40 15.21
C ASP A 141 -14.38 30.43 14.59
N GLY A 142 -15.10 29.32 14.69
CA GLY A 142 -16.47 29.23 14.19
C GLY A 142 -17.46 30.22 14.81
N LEU A 143 -17.08 30.90 15.89
CA LEU A 143 -17.87 31.93 16.55
C LEU A 143 -17.45 33.35 16.18
N GLY A 144 -16.52 33.55 15.25
CA GLY A 144 -15.98 34.82 14.85
C GLY A 144 -14.90 35.44 15.77
N ASN A 145 -14.49 34.71 16.81
CA ASN A 145 -13.44 35.17 17.71
C ASN A 145 -12.07 34.97 17.10
N PRO A 146 -11.14 35.91 17.22
CA PRO A 146 -9.79 35.74 16.72
C PRO A 146 -9.03 34.67 17.51
N ILE A 147 -8.41 33.73 16.80
CA ILE A 147 -7.47 32.76 17.36
C ILE A 147 -6.08 33.39 17.34
N GLU A 148 -5.74 34.07 18.40
CA GLU A 148 -4.53 34.88 18.45
C GLU A 148 -3.27 34.04 18.50
N PHE A 149 -2.30 34.35 17.60
CA PHE A 149 -0.91 33.88 17.72
C PHE A 149 -0.19 34.75 18.76
N GLN A 150 -0.34 34.44 20.05
CA GLN A 150 0.14 35.21 21.17
C GLN A 150 1.07 34.42 22.06
N LEU A 151 2.37 34.73 22.05
CA LEU A 151 3.40 34.04 22.79
C LEU A 151 3.60 34.56 24.22
N ALA A 152 3.26 35.81 24.47
CA ALA A 152 3.48 36.46 25.78
C ALA A 152 2.37 36.11 26.78
N GLY A 153 2.77 35.76 27.97
CA GLY A 153 1.84 35.57 29.10
C GLY A 153 1.05 34.28 29.09
N ASP A 154 1.34 33.42 28.17
CA ASP A 154 0.58 32.19 27.92
C ASP A 154 1.45 30.93 27.98
N GLY A 155 1.51 30.34 29.17
CA GLY A 155 2.25 29.08 29.37
C GLY A 155 1.63 27.87 28.69
N ALA A 156 0.45 28.00 28.09
CA ALA A 156 -0.29 26.94 27.43
C ALA A 156 -0.25 27.02 25.90
N PHE A 157 0.39 28.05 25.33
CA PHE A 157 0.57 28.15 23.88
C PHE A 157 1.47 27.03 23.37
N GLN A 158 1.00 26.32 22.37
CA GLN A 158 1.74 25.25 21.71
C GLN A 158 1.63 25.39 20.18
N VAL A 159 2.67 24.94 19.49
CA VAL A 159 2.74 24.97 18.03
C VAL A 159 3.24 23.61 17.51
N ARG A 160 2.77 23.21 16.36
CA ARG A 160 3.32 22.08 15.63
C ARG A 160 3.68 22.49 14.22
N THR A 161 4.79 21.94 13.73
CA THR A 161 5.32 22.21 12.41
C THR A 161 5.80 20.90 11.79
N TRP A 162 5.55 20.72 10.52
CA TRP A 162 6.04 19.60 9.74
C TRP A 162 6.25 20.02 8.29
N ALA A 163 7.08 19.29 7.57
CA ALA A 163 7.29 19.52 6.16
C ALA A 163 6.76 18.36 5.32
N GLU A 164 6.31 18.67 4.12
CA GLU A 164 6.07 17.67 3.11
C GLU A 164 7.40 17.11 2.63
N ASN A 165 7.57 15.79 2.64
CA ASN A 165 8.76 15.19 2.08
C ASN A 165 8.69 15.28 0.54
N PRO A 166 9.61 16.02 -0.11
CA PRO A 166 9.53 16.26 -1.55
C PRO A 166 9.78 15.00 -2.39
N ASP A 167 10.45 14.01 -1.82
CA ASP A 167 10.73 12.72 -2.45
C ASP A 167 10.89 11.66 -1.34
N PRO A 168 9.79 11.00 -0.93
CA PRO A 168 9.82 10.02 0.15
C PRO A 168 10.67 8.78 -0.13
N ASP A 169 10.94 8.48 -1.37
CA ASP A 169 11.80 7.35 -1.73
C ASP A 169 13.28 7.70 -1.57
N LYS A 170 13.61 8.96 -1.73
CA LYS A 170 14.98 9.47 -1.66
C LYS A 170 15.35 10.06 -0.31
N TYR A 171 14.44 10.77 0.34
CA TYR A 171 14.70 11.49 1.56
C TYR A 171 13.92 10.96 2.76
N THR A 172 14.48 11.16 3.92
CA THR A 172 13.82 10.93 5.21
C THR A 172 14.01 12.17 6.09
N LEU A 173 13.04 12.42 6.98
CA LEU A 173 13.20 13.46 7.98
C LEU A 173 14.30 13.06 8.95
N ALA A 174 15.21 13.97 9.19
CA ALA A 174 16.27 13.82 10.17
C ALA A 174 16.26 15.02 11.11
N ALA A 175 16.73 14.86 12.31
CA ALA A 175 16.81 15.97 13.21
C ALA A 175 18.07 15.92 14.06
N GLY A 176 18.80 16.97 14.00
CA GLY A 176 19.92 17.19 14.87
C GLY A 176 19.58 17.94 16.11
N GLY A 177 18.63 17.51 16.82
CA GLY A 177 18.31 18.15 18.08
C GLY A 177 16.90 18.72 18.19
N ASP A 178 16.23 19.03 17.10
CA ASP A 178 14.86 19.45 17.09
C ASP A 178 14.06 18.63 16.07
N MET A 179 12.90 18.17 16.47
CA MET A 179 12.02 17.34 15.70
C MET A 179 10.86 18.14 15.12
N TYR A 180 10.72 18.11 13.82
CA TYR A 180 9.59 18.74 13.13
C TYR A 180 8.64 17.66 12.57
N SER A 181 8.20 16.80 13.48
CA SER A 181 7.36 15.64 13.19
C SER A 181 5.87 15.94 13.05
N GLY A 182 5.46 17.19 13.31
CA GLY A 182 4.07 17.61 13.30
C GLY A 182 3.31 17.34 14.61
N ARG A 183 4.01 17.14 15.73
CA ARG A 183 3.42 17.09 17.07
C ARG A 183 3.49 18.44 17.74
N PHE A 184 2.52 18.74 18.60
CA PHE A 184 2.54 19.99 19.38
C PHE A 184 3.71 20.02 20.36
N HIS A 185 4.32 21.17 20.52
CA HIS A 185 5.38 21.46 21.48
C HIS A 185 5.24 22.87 22.07
N ASP A 186 5.85 23.08 23.20
CA ASP A 186 5.93 24.37 23.88
C ASP A 186 7.29 25.06 23.67
N ARG A 187 7.43 26.23 24.26
CA ARG A 187 8.64 27.06 24.21
C ARG A 187 9.92 26.37 24.70
N LEU A 188 9.81 25.40 25.57
CA LEU A 188 10.97 24.77 26.25
C LEU A 188 11.48 23.53 25.52
N THR A 189 10.74 23.08 24.52
CA THR A 189 10.90 21.77 23.91
C THR A 189 11.92 21.76 22.77
N ARG A 190 12.09 22.86 22.08
CA ARG A 190 12.97 22.97 20.91
C ARG A 190 14.27 23.72 21.20
N LYS A 191 15.40 23.10 20.88
CA LYS A 191 16.74 23.67 21.15
C LYS A 191 17.06 24.87 20.26
N TRP A 192 16.65 24.85 19.02
CA TRP A 192 17.03 25.85 18.03
C TRP A 192 16.02 26.99 17.91
N GLU A 193 14.80 26.80 18.38
CA GLU A 193 13.79 27.83 18.36
C GLU A 193 14.04 28.91 19.40
N SER A 194 13.90 30.14 18.97
CA SER A 194 13.88 31.31 19.85
C SER A 194 12.53 31.99 19.78
N TRP A 195 11.82 32.04 20.88
CA TRP A 195 10.52 32.67 21.01
C TRP A 195 10.68 34.12 21.48
N ASP A 196 10.47 35.05 20.53
CA ASP A 196 10.64 36.51 20.77
C ASP A 196 9.27 37.17 20.92
N PHE A 197 8.97 37.58 22.15
CA PHE A 197 7.73 38.26 22.52
C PHE A 197 7.99 39.61 23.21
N THR A 198 9.13 40.25 22.93
CA THR A 198 9.47 41.57 23.38
C THR A 198 8.56 42.61 22.70
N ALA A 199 8.45 43.82 23.28
CA ALA A 199 7.49 44.85 22.90
C ALA A 199 7.21 44.99 21.39
N GLY A 200 6.02 44.56 20.97
CA GLY A 200 5.54 44.60 19.58
C GLY A 200 6.05 43.48 18.66
N ILE A 201 6.81 42.55 19.18
CA ILE A 201 7.26 41.34 18.48
C ILE A 201 6.50 40.15 19.03
N ASN A 202 6.15 39.21 18.16
CA ASN A 202 5.46 37.97 18.54
C ASN A 202 5.81 36.92 17.48
N ARG A 203 7.01 36.40 17.55
CA ARG A 203 7.54 35.47 16.53
C ARG A 203 8.36 34.34 17.13
N ILE A 204 8.37 33.23 16.41
CA ILE A 204 9.27 32.09 16.63
C ILE A 204 10.27 32.06 15.48
N VAL A 205 11.54 31.97 15.78
CA VAL A 205 12.62 31.97 14.80
C VAL A 205 13.59 30.82 15.06
N GLY A 206 14.35 30.42 14.04
CA GLY A 206 15.41 29.44 14.16
C GLY A 206 14.98 27.99 14.00
N ALA A 207 13.74 27.76 13.53
CA ALA A 207 13.31 26.40 13.21
C ALA A 207 14.21 25.78 12.12
N LYS A 208 14.55 24.52 12.28
CA LYS A 208 15.41 23.79 11.36
C LYS A 208 14.76 22.46 10.95
N VAL A 209 14.17 22.42 9.78
CA VAL A 209 13.66 21.17 9.19
C VAL A 209 14.80 20.52 8.41
N VAL A 210 15.19 19.35 8.82
CA VAL A 210 16.35 18.65 8.27
C VAL A 210 15.92 17.38 7.57
N PHE A 211 16.37 17.20 6.35
CA PHE A 211 16.26 15.95 5.63
C PHE A 211 17.63 15.29 5.47
N GLN A 212 17.63 13.98 5.38
CA GLN A 212 18.80 13.17 5.00
C GLN A 212 18.44 12.28 3.83
N GLU A 213 19.42 11.79 3.10
CA GLU A 213 19.17 10.71 2.14
C GLU A 213 18.69 9.46 2.88
N ARG A 214 17.60 8.88 2.39
CA ARG A 214 17.07 7.64 2.97
C ARG A 214 18.07 6.51 2.81
N PRO A 215 18.34 5.72 3.85
CA PRO A 215 19.14 4.51 3.70
C PRO A 215 18.56 3.60 2.63
N ASN A 216 19.29 3.38 1.56
CA ASN A 216 18.88 2.53 0.45
C ASN A 216 19.72 1.26 0.44
N VAL A 217 19.23 0.24 1.11
CA VAL A 217 19.88 -1.08 1.21
C VAL A 217 19.73 -1.92 -0.03
N ASP A 218 18.68 -1.71 -0.82
CA ASP A 218 18.46 -2.44 -2.07
C ASP A 218 19.53 -2.14 -3.12
N ASN A 219 20.31 -1.10 -2.86
CA ASN A 219 21.29 -0.60 -3.80
C ASN A 219 22.61 -1.43 -3.76
N TRP A 220 23.33 -1.39 -2.65
CA TRP A 220 24.67 -2.03 -2.55
C TRP A 220 25.22 -2.14 -1.12
N LEU A 221 24.47 -1.65 -0.13
CA LEU A 221 24.93 -1.55 1.27
C LEU A 221 24.69 -2.83 2.09
N ALA A 222 23.91 -3.75 1.55
CA ALA A 222 23.70 -5.09 2.09
C ALA A 222 23.60 -6.11 0.94
N LYS A 223 23.73 -7.41 1.27
CA LYS A 223 23.32 -8.47 0.33
C LYS A 223 21.82 -8.39 0.05
N PRO A 224 21.33 -8.98 -1.06
CA PRO A 224 19.90 -9.19 -1.24
C PRO A 224 19.28 -9.80 0.01
N GLU A 225 18.07 -9.39 0.38
CA GLU A 225 17.42 -9.82 1.63
C GLU A 225 17.34 -11.35 1.79
N ALA A 226 17.15 -12.04 0.67
CA ALA A 226 17.14 -13.51 0.65
C ALA A 226 18.47 -14.15 1.13
N ASP A 227 19.57 -13.41 1.07
CA ASP A 227 20.91 -13.85 1.48
C ASP A 227 21.29 -13.36 2.88
N TRP A 228 20.40 -12.68 3.58
CA TRP A 228 20.63 -12.28 4.95
C TRP A 228 20.58 -13.49 5.87
N THR A 229 21.47 -13.50 6.86
CA THR A 229 21.50 -14.57 7.85
C THR A 229 21.08 -14.03 9.21
N GLU A 230 20.10 -14.66 9.83
CA GLU A 230 19.68 -14.27 11.18
C GLU A 230 20.82 -14.49 12.19
N ALA A 231 21.00 -13.50 13.04
CA ALA A 231 21.89 -13.62 14.17
C ALA A 231 21.23 -14.49 15.25
N PRO A 232 22.01 -15.31 15.98
CA PRO A 232 21.46 -16.10 17.08
C PRO A 232 20.87 -15.19 18.15
N THR A 233 19.67 -15.54 18.61
CA THR A 233 18.90 -14.75 19.60
C THR A 233 19.44 -14.84 21.04
N THR A 234 20.39 -15.72 21.28
CA THR A 234 20.95 -15.96 22.61
C THR A 234 22.43 -15.59 22.65
N ASP A 235 22.96 -15.32 23.86
CA ASP A 235 24.40 -15.09 24.13
C ASP A 235 25.29 -16.32 23.84
N LYS A 236 24.78 -17.28 23.06
CA LYS A 236 25.59 -18.40 22.59
C LYS A 236 26.72 -17.85 21.73
N LYS A 237 27.92 -18.25 22.08
CA LYS A 237 29.12 -17.92 21.34
C LYS A 237 28.96 -18.32 19.87
N TRP A 238 29.20 -17.40 19.00
CA TRP A 238 29.04 -17.55 17.56
C TRP A 238 30.38 -17.34 16.84
N PRO A 239 30.76 -18.16 15.89
CA PRO A 239 30.44 -19.59 15.74
C PRO A 239 30.95 -20.39 16.95
N GLU A 240 30.74 -21.68 17.07
CA GLU A 240 31.22 -22.42 18.23
C GLU A 240 32.66 -22.05 18.58
N GLY A 241 32.88 -21.31 19.69
CA GLY A 241 34.17 -20.84 20.12
C GLY A 241 34.38 -19.35 20.32
N GLY A 242 33.48 -18.45 19.86
CA GLY A 242 33.59 -17.02 20.16
C GLY A 242 32.88 -16.08 19.18
N ASN A 243 32.59 -14.88 19.59
CA ASN A 243 32.16 -13.78 18.73
C ASN A 243 33.38 -13.19 18.04
N TYR A 244 33.26 -13.01 16.72
CA TYR A 244 34.35 -12.44 15.91
C TYR A 244 34.08 -11.00 15.51
N GLY A 245 33.15 -10.38 16.19
CA GLY A 245 32.70 -9.02 16.04
C GLY A 245 31.23 -8.91 16.37
N THR A 246 30.83 -7.82 16.97
CA THR A 246 29.45 -7.58 17.37
C THR A 246 29.07 -6.13 17.15
N ALA A 247 27.78 -5.89 16.84
CA ALA A 247 27.18 -4.59 16.99
C ALA A 247 26.00 -4.69 17.95
N ARG A 248 25.82 -3.69 18.82
CA ARG A 248 24.73 -3.65 19.79
C ARG A 248 24.30 -2.21 20.07
N GLY A 249 23.05 -2.06 20.43
CA GLY A 249 22.48 -0.78 20.74
C GLY A 249 21.02 -0.87 21.05
N SER A 250 20.29 0.18 20.74
CA SER A 250 18.85 0.27 20.96
C SER A 250 18.16 0.86 19.75
N VAL A 251 16.93 0.41 19.52
CA VAL A 251 16.02 1.02 18.54
C VAL A 251 14.71 1.30 19.27
N TRP A 252 14.21 2.51 19.14
CA TRP A 252 12.99 2.94 19.82
C TRP A 252 12.17 3.88 18.95
N TRP A 253 10.90 3.98 19.27
CA TRP A 253 10.02 5.00 18.78
C TRP A 253 10.20 6.24 19.64
N GLU A 254 10.67 7.32 19.02
CA GLU A 254 10.82 8.61 19.68
C GLU A 254 9.45 9.26 19.84
N ASN A 255 9.09 9.51 21.08
CA ASN A 255 7.82 10.11 21.45
C ASN A 255 7.98 11.25 22.45
N ASN A 256 9.20 11.49 22.86
CA ASN A 256 9.55 12.52 23.83
C ASN A 256 10.30 13.65 23.13
N GLU A 257 9.59 14.49 22.44
CA GLU A 257 10.16 15.62 21.69
C GLU A 257 10.85 16.69 22.57
N SER A 258 10.75 16.53 23.88
CA SER A 258 11.09 17.58 24.84
C SER A 258 12.58 17.84 25.05
N MET A 259 13.47 17.05 24.46
CA MET A 259 14.87 17.08 24.89
C MET A 259 15.84 16.84 23.72
N GLY A 260 15.94 17.77 22.79
CA GLY A 260 16.80 17.67 21.61
C GLY A 260 18.22 17.15 21.85
N SER A 261 18.82 17.40 23.00
CA SER A 261 20.13 16.86 23.36
C SER A 261 20.10 15.44 23.94
N LEU A 262 18.94 14.92 24.28
CA LEU A 262 18.75 13.59 24.85
C LEU A 262 18.04 12.60 23.93
N ALA A 263 17.61 13.06 22.78
CA ALA A 263 16.93 12.24 21.78
C ALA A 263 17.85 11.18 21.12
N ASN A 264 19.13 11.17 21.43
CA ASN A 264 20.08 10.12 21.05
C ASN A 264 20.15 8.96 22.08
N GLN A 265 19.25 8.92 23.04
CA GLN A 265 19.22 7.89 24.09
C GLN A 265 17.78 7.40 24.30
N TYR A 266 17.61 6.10 24.36
CA TYR A 266 16.35 5.49 24.74
C TYR A 266 16.09 5.64 26.24
N PHE A 267 15.04 6.36 26.59
CA PHE A 267 14.63 6.55 27.99
C PHE A 267 13.52 5.55 28.37
N LYS A 268 13.92 4.42 28.88
CA LYS A 268 12.96 3.45 29.42
C LYS A 268 12.15 4.06 30.57
N GLY A 269 10.83 4.10 30.39
CA GLY A 269 9.91 4.70 31.36
C GLY A 269 9.47 6.13 31.04
N SER A 270 10.02 6.73 29.99
CA SER A 270 9.47 7.94 29.36
C SER A 270 8.32 7.60 28.40
N SER A 271 7.94 8.56 27.57
CA SER A 271 7.01 8.33 26.44
C SER A 271 7.61 7.49 25.31
N ASP A 272 8.94 7.32 25.27
CA ASP A 272 9.61 6.48 24.28
C ASP A 272 9.21 5.02 24.42
N ARG A 273 9.15 4.33 23.31
CA ARG A 273 8.80 2.90 23.28
C ARG A 273 9.82 2.11 22.48
N ALA A 274 10.16 0.93 22.99
CA ALA A 274 10.98 -0.02 22.28
C ALA A 274 10.36 -0.31 20.90
N ALA A 275 11.18 -0.30 19.86
CA ALA A 275 10.74 -0.70 18.52
C ALA A 275 10.84 -2.23 18.37
N THR A 276 10.16 -2.96 19.27
CA THR A 276 10.19 -4.42 19.35
C THR A 276 9.89 -5.06 18.01
N GLY A 277 10.69 -6.05 17.62
CA GLY A 277 10.50 -6.80 16.36
C GLY A 277 11.07 -6.11 15.12
N VAL A 278 11.51 -4.85 15.21
CA VAL A 278 12.21 -4.21 14.09
C VAL A 278 13.52 -4.95 13.80
N LYS A 279 13.77 -5.24 12.54
CA LYS A 279 15.03 -5.84 12.08
C LYS A 279 16.14 -4.79 12.10
N VAL A 280 17.31 -5.15 12.60
CA VAL A 280 18.54 -4.37 12.42
C VAL A 280 19.48 -5.20 11.58
N VAL A 281 19.89 -4.68 10.42
CA VAL A 281 20.84 -5.34 9.55
C VAL A 281 22.20 -4.69 9.68
N GLY A 282 23.24 -5.52 9.67
CA GLY A 282 24.62 -5.09 9.61
C GLY A 282 25.36 -5.82 8.50
N SER A 283 26.09 -5.08 7.69
CA SER A 283 26.85 -5.57 6.57
C SER A 283 28.25 -4.95 6.56
N TYR A 284 29.22 -5.64 6.00
CA TYR A 284 30.56 -5.10 5.73
C TYR A 284 31.14 -5.72 4.46
N VAL A 285 31.99 -4.95 3.81
CA VAL A 285 32.59 -5.38 2.54
C VAL A 285 33.64 -6.47 2.73
N ASN A 286 33.85 -7.26 1.68
CA ASN A 286 34.91 -8.24 1.64
C ASN A 286 36.31 -7.58 1.55
N ASP A 287 37.38 -8.36 1.73
CA ASP A 287 38.76 -7.88 1.76
C ASP A 287 39.20 -7.23 0.45
N GLU A 288 38.73 -7.74 -0.68
CA GLU A 288 39.14 -7.27 -1.99
C GLU A 288 38.56 -5.88 -2.29
N VAL A 289 37.28 -5.68 -2.03
CA VAL A 289 36.61 -4.38 -2.19
C VAL A 289 37.19 -3.37 -1.19
N ALA A 290 37.44 -3.79 0.04
CA ALA A 290 38.08 -2.93 1.03
C ALA A 290 39.47 -2.41 0.54
N ARG A 291 40.25 -3.28 -0.09
CA ARG A 291 41.52 -2.86 -0.70
C ARG A 291 41.36 -1.85 -1.85
N GLN A 292 40.29 -2.02 -2.63
CA GLN A 292 39.99 -1.07 -3.71
C GLN A 292 39.57 0.29 -3.15
N PHE A 293 38.78 0.33 -2.09
CA PHE A 293 38.46 1.56 -1.37
C PHE A 293 39.69 2.25 -0.78
N ASP A 294 40.55 1.48 -0.13
CA ASP A 294 41.81 1.97 0.42
C ASP A 294 42.73 2.55 -0.66
N LYS A 295 42.86 1.83 -1.76
CA LYS A 295 43.68 2.30 -2.89
C LYS A 295 43.13 3.60 -3.47
N TRP A 296 41.80 3.71 -3.62
CA TRP A 296 41.19 4.93 -4.12
C TRP A 296 41.48 6.12 -3.19
N LYS A 297 41.37 5.95 -1.86
CA LYS A 297 41.73 6.98 -0.87
C LYS A 297 43.22 7.35 -0.92
N ASP A 298 44.07 6.40 -1.19
CA ASP A 298 45.51 6.65 -1.33
C ASP A 298 45.83 7.44 -2.60
N ASP A 299 45.10 7.19 -3.66
CA ASP A 299 45.29 7.88 -4.95
C ASP A 299 44.62 9.30 -4.93
N HIS A 300 43.65 9.58 -4.02
CA HIS A 300 42.88 10.83 -3.94
C HIS A 300 43.00 11.48 -2.56
N LYS A 301 44.12 12.07 -2.20
CA LYS A 301 44.41 12.53 -0.83
C LYS A 301 43.51 13.65 -0.28
N ASN A 302 42.87 14.43 -1.12
CA ASN A 302 42.03 15.57 -0.72
C ASN A 302 40.58 15.38 -1.22
N TYR A 303 40.09 14.18 -1.13
CA TYR A 303 38.74 13.88 -1.55
C TYR A 303 37.70 14.40 -0.54
N THR A 304 36.54 14.81 -1.03
CA THR A 304 35.36 15.05 -0.20
C THR A 304 34.69 13.71 0.12
N ARG A 305 33.84 13.72 1.15
CA ARG A 305 33.06 12.55 1.54
C ARG A 305 32.15 12.08 0.41
N GLU A 306 31.51 13.01 -0.27
CA GLU A 306 30.66 12.72 -1.43
C GLU A 306 31.45 12.09 -2.59
N GLN A 307 32.63 12.59 -2.89
CA GLN A 307 33.50 11.98 -3.90
C GLN A 307 33.83 10.53 -3.55
N PHE A 308 34.06 10.24 -2.27
CA PHE A 308 34.34 8.89 -1.84
C PHE A 308 33.09 8.00 -1.88
N ARG A 309 31.91 8.53 -1.55
CA ARG A 309 30.64 7.82 -1.67
C ARG A 309 30.38 7.39 -3.11
N VAL A 310 30.53 8.31 -4.05
CA VAL A 310 30.40 8.02 -5.49
C VAL A 310 31.40 6.94 -5.93
N ALA A 311 32.66 7.08 -5.52
CA ALA A 311 33.69 6.12 -5.85
C ALA A 311 33.45 4.72 -5.27
N GLN A 312 32.88 4.63 -4.06
CA GLN A 312 32.46 3.36 -3.50
C GLN A 312 31.38 2.69 -4.38
N GLY A 313 30.38 3.46 -4.82
CA GLY A 313 29.33 2.96 -5.72
C GLY A 313 29.90 2.41 -7.03
N GLU A 314 30.76 3.17 -7.69
CA GLU A 314 31.42 2.75 -8.94
C GLU A 314 32.28 1.48 -8.78
N ILE A 315 33.04 1.41 -7.70
CA ILE A 315 33.87 0.22 -7.39
C ILE A 315 33.01 -1.00 -7.14
N VAL A 316 31.91 -0.83 -6.39
CA VAL A 316 30.96 -1.92 -6.08
C VAL A 316 30.22 -2.37 -7.34
N GLU A 317 29.71 -1.45 -8.14
CA GLU A 317 29.03 -1.78 -9.40
C GLU A 317 29.93 -2.63 -10.31
N LYS A 318 31.17 -2.19 -10.50
CA LYS A 318 32.14 -2.93 -11.29
C LYS A 318 32.42 -4.31 -10.70
N TYR A 319 32.60 -4.41 -9.38
CA TYR A 319 32.86 -5.67 -8.71
C TYR A 319 31.70 -6.65 -8.85
N GLN A 320 30.46 -6.17 -8.68
CA GLN A 320 29.28 -6.98 -8.85
C GLN A 320 29.07 -7.44 -10.30
N ALA A 321 29.41 -6.63 -11.27
CA ALA A 321 29.35 -7.01 -12.68
C ALA A 321 30.31 -8.19 -13.01
N GLU A 322 31.45 -8.29 -12.32
CA GLU A 322 32.44 -9.36 -12.50
C GLU A 322 32.13 -10.61 -11.65
N HIS A 323 31.56 -10.45 -10.46
CA HIS A 323 31.44 -11.52 -9.45
C HIS A 323 29.99 -11.84 -9.02
N GLY A 324 29.00 -11.11 -9.53
CA GLY A 324 27.58 -11.28 -9.21
C GLY A 324 27.07 -10.32 -8.11
N THR A 325 25.76 -10.19 -8.04
CA THR A 325 25.07 -9.27 -7.10
C THR A 325 25.36 -9.68 -5.65
N GLY A 326 25.70 -8.68 -4.81
CA GLY A 326 25.98 -8.88 -3.39
C GLY A 326 27.35 -9.49 -3.07
N SER A 327 28.16 -9.85 -4.08
CA SER A 327 29.48 -10.47 -3.92
C SER A 327 30.52 -9.60 -3.21
N HIS A 328 30.37 -8.29 -3.27
CA HIS A 328 31.21 -7.30 -2.58
C HIS A 328 31.04 -7.32 -1.06
N ILE A 329 29.93 -7.86 -0.57
CA ILE A 329 29.63 -7.99 0.86
C ILE A 329 30.16 -9.31 1.39
N ALA A 330 30.97 -9.26 2.44
CA ALA A 330 31.41 -10.47 3.11
C ALA A 330 30.25 -11.14 3.85
N GLU A 331 29.48 -10.37 4.60
CA GLU A 331 28.44 -10.87 5.46
C GLU A 331 27.33 -9.82 5.65
N SER A 332 26.07 -10.25 5.59
CA SER A 332 24.91 -9.48 6.04
C SER A 332 24.15 -10.24 7.11
N ARG A 333 24.07 -9.68 8.31
CA ARG A 333 23.41 -10.28 9.47
C ARG A 333 22.24 -9.46 9.91
N VAL A 334 21.22 -10.15 10.43
CA VAL A 334 20.00 -9.54 10.94
C VAL A 334 19.78 -9.94 12.40
N ALA A 335 19.46 -8.97 13.23
CA ALA A 335 18.94 -9.17 14.58
C ALA A 335 17.60 -8.45 14.76
N TYR A 336 16.78 -8.94 15.69
CA TYR A 336 15.50 -8.32 16.03
C TYR A 336 15.63 -7.53 17.33
N VAL A 337 14.99 -6.36 17.36
CA VAL A 337 14.90 -5.53 18.56
C VAL A 337 14.02 -6.24 19.58
N LYS A 338 14.52 -6.34 20.81
CA LYS A 338 13.85 -6.97 21.95
C LYS A 338 12.85 -6.02 22.62
N ASP A 339 12.04 -6.53 23.53
CA ASP A 339 11.05 -5.76 24.28
C ASP A 339 11.65 -4.64 25.16
N ASP A 340 12.93 -4.73 25.50
CA ASP A 340 13.66 -3.68 26.21
C ASP A 340 14.28 -2.62 25.27
N GLY A 341 13.99 -2.70 23.97
CA GLY A 341 14.53 -1.82 22.96
C GLY A 341 15.93 -2.18 22.47
N SER A 342 16.59 -3.15 23.09
CA SER A 342 17.96 -3.53 22.72
C SER A 342 18.02 -4.48 21.53
N PHE A 343 19.10 -4.38 20.78
CA PHE A 343 19.51 -5.40 19.81
C PHE A 343 20.93 -5.86 20.04
N TYR A 344 21.22 -7.07 19.62
CA TYR A 344 22.56 -7.66 19.66
C TYR A 344 22.79 -8.42 18.36
N LEU A 345 23.79 -7.97 17.60
CA LEU A 345 24.13 -8.45 16.26
C LEU A 345 25.55 -9.04 16.24
N PRO A 346 25.72 -10.33 16.53
CA PRO A 346 26.99 -11.01 16.37
C PRO A 346 27.23 -11.40 14.92
N PHE A 347 28.49 -11.28 14.48
CA PHE A 347 28.96 -11.64 13.17
C PHE A 347 29.81 -12.91 13.18
N ALA A 348 29.83 -13.63 12.07
CA ALA A 348 30.73 -14.77 11.87
C ALA A 348 32.20 -14.36 11.71
N GLY A 349 32.43 -13.11 11.28
CA GLY A 349 33.74 -12.54 11.11
C GLY A 349 34.48 -13.11 9.90
N LEU A 350 34.08 -12.73 8.70
CA LEU A 350 34.65 -13.21 7.43
C LEU A 350 35.70 -12.27 6.84
N TYR A 351 36.04 -11.20 7.56
CA TYR A 351 37.03 -10.22 7.12
C TYR A 351 38.41 -10.51 7.76
N GLY A 352 39.41 -10.36 6.98
CA GLY A 352 40.80 -10.56 7.44
C GLY A 352 41.32 -9.44 8.30
N ILE A 353 42.12 -9.77 9.25
CA ILE A 353 42.78 -8.81 10.14
C ILE A 353 44.14 -8.40 9.70
N GLY A 354 44.58 -7.32 10.25
CA GLY A 354 45.89 -6.76 10.10
C GLY A 354 45.78 -5.36 9.54
N ARG A 355 44.60 -4.97 9.12
CA ARG A 355 44.40 -3.63 8.57
C ARG A 355 44.36 -2.55 9.64
N TYR A 356 44.04 -2.92 10.88
CA TYR A 356 44.05 -2.04 12.05
C TYR A 356 45.29 -2.21 12.93
N ASN A 357 46.30 -2.89 12.46
CA ASN A 357 47.51 -3.03 13.22
C ASN A 357 48.22 -1.68 13.42
N LYS A 358 48.78 -1.55 14.60
CA LYS A 358 49.60 -0.42 14.99
C LYS A 358 50.76 -0.25 14.02
N GLY A 359 50.59 0.59 13.02
CA GLY A 359 51.63 0.86 12.03
C GLY A 359 51.27 0.70 10.57
N GLY A 360 49.99 0.40 10.25
CA GLY A 360 49.55 0.41 8.88
C GLY A 360 48.68 -0.75 8.42
N ARG A 361 48.23 -0.66 7.18
CA ARG A 361 47.46 -1.68 6.50
C ARG A 361 48.33 -2.86 6.14
N THR A 362 47.77 -4.07 6.35
CA THR A 362 48.42 -5.29 5.88
C THR A 362 48.47 -5.32 4.36
N THR A 363 49.66 -5.50 3.78
CA THR A 363 49.80 -5.68 2.33
C THR A 363 49.29 -7.05 1.89
N ASP A 364 48.98 -7.22 0.60
CA ASP A 364 48.54 -8.50 0.05
C ASP A 364 49.63 -9.59 0.22
N GLU A 365 50.89 -9.22 0.15
CA GLU A 365 52.01 -10.14 0.41
C GLU A 365 52.05 -10.59 1.88
N GLU A 366 51.84 -9.66 2.79
CA GLU A 366 51.78 -9.98 4.22
C GLU A 366 50.56 -10.82 4.55
N TRP A 367 49.41 -10.50 3.94
CA TRP A 367 48.18 -11.27 4.08
C TRP A 367 48.38 -12.71 3.59
N GLY A 368 48.92 -12.89 2.40
CA GLY A 368 49.21 -14.20 1.83
C GLY A 368 50.16 -15.07 2.65
N LYS A 369 51.00 -14.42 3.50
CA LYS A 369 51.86 -15.16 4.45
C LYS A 369 51.13 -15.62 5.70
N LEU A 370 49.93 -15.16 5.90
CA LEU A 370 49.21 -15.26 7.17
C LEU A 370 47.97 -16.09 7.13
N VAL A 371 47.33 -16.08 6.00
CA VAL A 371 46.09 -16.81 5.74
C VAL A 371 46.35 -17.63 4.48
N SER A 372 46.15 -18.93 4.55
CA SER A 372 46.20 -19.76 3.36
C SER A 372 45.02 -19.41 2.44
N LYS A 373 45.20 -19.57 1.13
CA LYS A 373 44.07 -19.38 0.19
C LYS A 373 42.87 -20.31 0.50
N GLU A 374 43.15 -21.46 1.05
CA GLU A 374 42.16 -22.43 1.47
C GLU A 374 41.40 -21.92 2.69
N ASP A 375 42.08 -21.40 3.70
CA ASP A 375 41.45 -20.83 4.87
C ASP A 375 40.65 -19.58 4.54
N GLU A 376 41.13 -18.74 3.63
CA GLU A 376 40.42 -17.57 3.13
C GLU A 376 39.13 -17.97 2.39
N ALA A 377 39.21 -18.95 1.50
CA ALA A 377 38.07 -19.48 0.75
C ALA A 377 36.98 -20.12 1.63
N HIS A 378 37.39 -20.76 2.71
CA HIS A 378 36.48 -21.41 3.66
C HIS A 378 36.11 -20.54 4.85
N GLY A 379 36.55 -19.28 4.90
CA GLY A 379 36.34 -18.39 6.05
C GLY A 379 37.00 -18.88 7.33
N ASN A 380 37.99 -19.79 7.27
CA ASN A 380 38.73 -20.30 8.41
C ASN A 380 39.88 -19.37 8.83
N LEU A 381 39.55 -18.10 9.00
CA LEU A 381 40.53 -17.12 9.41
C LEU A 381 40.89 -17.29 10.89
N MET A 382 42.08 -16.89 11.28
CA MET A 382 42.55 -17.04 12.65
C MET A 382 41.70 -16.26 13.64
N GLN A 383 41.42 -16.82 14.79
CA GLN A 383 40.64 -16.16 15.85
C GLN A 383 41.50 -15.19 16.65
N TRP A 384 40.90 -14.09 17.08
CA TRP A 384 41.59 -13.15 17.97
C TRP A 384 41.74 -13.74 19.37
N ASN A 385 42.94 -13.71 19.88
CA ASN A 385 43.31 -14.16 21.21
C ASN A 385 43.39 -13.03 22.24
N GLY A 386 43.00 -11.82 21.88
CA GLY A 386 43.09 -10.64 22.74
C GLY A 386 44.39 -9.88 22.70
N THR A 387 45.34 -10.27 21.87
CA THR A 387 46.63 -9.61 21.73
C THR A 387 46.65 -8.73 20.50
N LEU A 388 46.83 -7.41 20.68
CA LEU A 388 46.97 -6.46 19.58
C LEU A 388 48.12 -6.89 18.65
N GLY A 389 47.82 -7.01 17.35
CA GLY A 389 48.80 -7.41 16.35
C GLY A 389 48.78 -8.89 15.99
N GLN A 390 47.95 -9.72 16.62
CA GLN A 390 47.68 -11.08 16.15
C GLN A 390 46.46 -11.13 15.19
N ARG A 391 46.45 -12.12 14.34
CA ARG A 391 45.54 -12.23 13.21
C ARG A 391 44.34 -13.09 13.57
N HIS A 392 43.20 -12.62 13.18
CA HIS A 392 41.98 -13.19 13.64
C HIS A 392 40.87 -13.00 12.63
N ARG A 393 39.89 -13.87 12.59
CA ARG A 393 38.58 -13.58 11.96
C ARG A 393 38.02 -12.32 12.60
N HIS A 394 37.44 -11.48 11.76
CA HIS A 394 37.06 -10.15 12.16
C HIS A 394 35.91 -9.59 11.29
N ILE A 395 35.25 -8.55 11.76
CA ILE A 395 34.40 -7.71 10.93
C ILE A 395 35.21 -6.53 10.40
N ASN A 396 34.84 -6.03 9.24
CA ASN A 396 35.45 -4.81 8.71
C ASN A 396 34.71 -3.58 9.25
N THR A 397 35.18 -3.05 10.37
CA THR A 397 34.59 -1.87 11.03
C THR A 397 34.91 -0.55 10.32
N GLU A 398 35.84 -0.53 9.38
CA GLU A 398 36.13 0.66 8.57
C GLU A 398 35.14 0.84 7.42
N TYR A 399 34.67 -0.28 6.87
CA TYR A 399 33.74 -0.30 5.75
C TYR A 399 32.52 -1.17 6.09
N MET A 400 31.74 -0.71 7.04
CA MET A 400 30.55 -1.34 7.56
C MET A 400 29.34 -0.46 7.34
N TYR A 401 28.17 -1.07 7.28
CA TYR A 401 26.87 -0.39 7.27
C TYR A 401 25.90 -1.06 8.24
N LEU A 402 25.29 -0.25 9.09
CA LEU A 402 24.32 -0.69 10.10
C LEU A 402 23.06 0.18 9.99
N TYR A 403 21.90 -0.44 9.93
CA TYR A 403 20.65 0.32 9.93
C TYR A 403 19.46 -0.52 10.39
N PRO A 404 18.41 0.11 10.94
CA PRO A 404 17.13 -0.55 11.19
C PRO A 404 16.33 -0.61 9.89
N VAL A 405 15.78 -1.80 9.59
CA VAL A 405 14.85 -1.99 8.47
C VAL A 405 13.48 -1.55 8.92
N VAL A 406 13.08 -0.39 8.49
CA VAL A 406 11.77 0.17 8.77
C VAL A 406 10.95 0.15 7.48
N GLY A 407 9.71 -0.35 7.58
CA GLY A 407 8.81 -0.37 6.43
C GLY A 407 8.43 1.04 5.97
N ASP A 408 7.76 1.13 4.84
CA ASP A 408 7.50 2.35 4.06
C ASP A 408 6.80 3.50 4.77
N ASN A 409 6.21 3.27 5.94
CA ASN A 409 5.43 4.27 6.66
C ASN A 409 6.19 4.95 7.82
N ARG A 410 7.53 4.90 7.82
CA ARG A 410 8.30 5.31 8.99
C ARG A 410 9.50 6.13 8.57
N ASP A 411 9.59 7.34 9.12
CA ASP A 411 10.75 8.19 8.95
C ASP A 411 11.79 7.87 10.02
N LEU A 412 13.04 7.90 9.62
CA LEU A 412 14.17 7.86 10.53
C LEU A 412 14.34 9.24 11.13
N TRP A 413 14.72 9.32 12.39
CA TRP A 413 14.89 10.61 13.01
C TRP A 413 16.32 10.86 13.48
N MET A 414 16.76 10.25 14.55
CA MET A 414 18.07 10.49 15.11
C MET A 414 18.75 9.18 15.50
N GLY A 415 20.06 9.18 15.53
CA GLY A 415 20.83 8.04 15.97
C GLY A 415 22.16 7.94 15.25
N ASN A 416 22.73 6.77 15.29
CA ASN A 416 24.00 6.45 14.67
C ASN A 416 23.85 6.08 13.17
N TYR A 417 23.01 6.82 12.47
CA TYR A 417 22.81 6.62 11.05
C TYR A 417 24.09 6.91 10.28
N GLN A 418 24.31 6.11 9.27
CA GLN A 418 25.40 6.28 8.32
C GLN A 418 24.81 6.81 7.02
N ASP A 419 25.58 7.65 6.32
CA ASP A 419 25.22 8.05 4.96
C ASP A 419 25.21 6.80 4.06
N ASN A 420 24.62 6.91 2.88
CA ASN A 420 24.55 5.81 1.92
C ASN A 420 25.94 5.40 1.40
N MET A 421 26.82 5.01 2.31
CA MET A 421 28.18 4.54 2.05
C MET A 421 28.69 3.63 3.16
N PHE A 422 29.65 2.78 2.85
CA PHE A 422 30.38 2.04 3.86
C PHE A 422 31.36 2.95 4.60
N GLN A 423 31.23 3.01 5.91
CA GLN A 423 32.04 3.84 6.80
C GLN A 423 32.05 3.27 8.21
N PRO A 424 32.95 3.72 9.09
CA PRO A 424 32.87 3.32 10.50
C PRO A 424 31.54 3.74 11.11
N PRO A 425 30.85 2.84 11.85
CA PRO A 425 29.64 3.20 12.57
C PRO A 425 29.91 4.30 13.58
N HIS A 426 28.97 5.24 13.70
CA HIS A 426 29.06 6.34 14.65
C HIS A 426 28.66 5.88 16.07
N GLY A 427 29.25 6.48 17.08
CA GLY A 427 28.94 6.30 18.51
C GLY A 427 30.00 5.51 19.27
N GLY A 428 30.05 5.73 20.56
CA GLY A 428 30.98 5.08 21.50
C GLY A 428 32.44 5.49 21.41
N ASN A 429 33.32 4.72 22.05
CA ASN A 429 34.77 4.94 22.01
C ASN A 429 35.36 4.13 20.84
N LEU A 430 35.13 4.61 19.63
CA LEU A 430 35.44 3.91 18.37
C LEU A 430 36.87 3.35 18.32
N GLY A 431 37.85 4.03 18.86
CA GLY A 431 39.23 3.57 18.83
C GLY A 431 39.49 2.25 19.55
N ILE A 432 38.84 2.03 20.71
CA ILE A 432 38.92 0.78 21.46
C ILE A 432 38.00 -0.27 20.86
N GLU A 433 36.80 0.13 20.49
CA GLU A 433 35.81 -0.78 19.92
C GLU A 433 36.23 -1.34 18.56
N LEU A 434 36.82 -0.53 17.70
CA LEU A 434 37.37 -0.99 16.44
C LEU A 434 38.47 -2.03 16.63
N ALA A 435 39.38 -1.80 17.62
CA ALA A 435 40.44 -2.77 17.94
C ALA A 435 39.91 -4.11 18.48
N ALA A 436 38.77 -4.07 19.16
CA ALA A 436 38.08 -5.26 19.68
C ALA A 436 37.08 -5.87 18.71
N ALA A 437 36.85 -5.25 17.56
CA ALA A 437 35.77 -5.59 16.62
C ALA A 437 34.36 -5.66 17.25
N ASN A 438 34.16 -4.90 18.29
CA ASN A 438 32.89 -4.77 18.97
C ASN A 438 32.42 -3.33 18.90
N ILE A 439 31.24 -3.13 18.37
CA ILE A 439 30.62 -1.82 18.23
C ILE A 439 29.46 -1.77 19.21
N SER A 440 29.56 -0.86 20.17
CA SER A 440 28.50 -0.62 21.16
C SER A 440 27.86 0.75 20.93
N VAL A 441 26.74 0.98 21.62
CA VAL A 441 26.06 2.28 21.61
C VAL A 441 25.56 2.69 20.22
N GLN A 442 25.11 1.71 19.42
CA GLN A 442 24.44 1.98 18.14
C GLN A 442 22.97 2.22 18.42
N HIS A 443 22.57 3.47 18.40
CA HIS A 443 21.23 3.89 18.77
C HIS A 443 20.51 4.48 17.57
N PHE A 444 19.26 4.04 17.37
CA PHE A 444 18.42 4.49 16.26
C PHE A 444 17.04 4.88 16.81
N ALA A 445 16.72 6.16 16.70
CA ALA A 445 15.39 6.66 17.01
C ALA A 445 14.56 6.64 15.73
N LEU A 446 13.35 6.13 15.82
CA LEU A 446 12.39 6.05 14.73
C LEU A 446 11.29 7.07 14.94
N LEU A 447 10.87 7.72 13.88
CA LEU A 447 9.69 8.56 13.83
C LEU A 447 8.60 7.89 13.02
N THR A 448 7.37 8.11 13.48
CA THR A 448 6.21 7.84 12.63
C THR A 448 6.01 9.00 11.67
N PRO A 449 5.71 8.74 10.39
CA PRO A 449 5.49 9.80 9.43
C PRO A 449 4.23 10.58 9.79
N ARG A 450 4.33 11.90 9.82
CA ARG A 450 3.23 12.86 9.86
C ARG A 450 2.04 12.44 10.73
N PRO A 451 2.15 12.53 12.07
CA PRO A 451 1.02 12.26 12.93
C PRO A 451 -0.12 13.22 12.60
N ASN A 452 -1.29 12.64 12.47
CA ASN A 452 -2.48 13.31 11.98
C ASN A 452 -3.68 13.03 12.86
N HIS A 453 -4.48 14.05 13.11
CA HIS A 453 -5.75 13.93 13.82
C HIS A 453 -6.77 14.87 13.19
N ASP A 454 -7.91 14.33 12.83
CA ASP A 454 -8.95 15.02 12.10
C ASP A 454 -10.33 14.60 12.62
N VAL A 455 -11.20 15.54 12.83
CA VAL A 455 -12.63 15.33 13.01
C VAL A 455 -13.23 15.34 11.61
N PHE A 456 -13.22 14.19 10.95
CA PHE A 456 -13.38 14.06 9.50
C PHE A 456 -14.79 14.29 8.97
N ASN A 457 -15.80 14.36 9.81
CA ASN A 457 -17.17 14.56 9.40
C ASN A 457 -17.74 15.95 9.71
N PHE A 458 -17.00 16.77 10.46
CA PHE A 458 -17.39 18.16 10.76
C PHE A 458 -16.19 19.10 10.75
N ASP A 459 -16.44 20.36 10.48
CA ASP A 459 -15.44 21.44 10.52
C ASP A 459 -16.02 22.74 11.14
N ASN A 460 -15.30 23.84 11.04
CA ASN A 460 -15.70 25.11 11.63
C ASN A 460 -16.53 26.00 10.68
N ALA A 461 -16.79 25.57 9.44
CA ALA A 461 -17.44 26.40 8.45
C ALA A 461 -18.34 25.65 7.47
N SER A 462 -17.80 24.67 6.75
CA SER A 462 -18.49 24.01 5.64
C SER A 462 -19.37 22.83 6.07
N HIS A 463 -19.00 22.17 7.17
CA HIS A 463 -19.71 20.99 7.69
C HIS A 463 -19.86 21.07 9.21
N THR A 464 -20.78 21.93 9.67
CA THR A 464 -21.04 22.10 11.10
C THR A 464 -21.96 21.02 11.65
N ALA A 465 -21.73 20.63 12.91
CA ALA A 465 -22.56 19.66 13.60
C ALA A 465 -23.87 20.26 14.13
N ALA A 466 -24.91 19.46 14.26
CA ALA A 466 -26.17 19.76 14.93
C ALA A 466 -26.26 19.06 16.29
N PRO A 467 -27.19 19.50 17.17
CA PRO A 467 -27.45 18.79 18.41
C PRO A 467 -27.87 17.32 18.16
N GLY A 468 -27.19 16.41 18.84
CA GLY A 468 -27.38 14.98 18.67
C GLY A 468 -26.52 14.32 17.60
N ASP A 469 -25.84 15.10 16.77
CA ASP A 469 -24.87 14.57 15.80
C ASP A 469 -23.66 13.97 16.53
N THR A 470 -23.05 12.98 15.89
CA THR A 470 -21.86 12.31 16.43
C THR A 470 -20.62 12.67 15.61
N ALA A 471 -19.72 13.42 16.23
CA ALA A 471 -18.42 13.72 15.68
C ALA A 471 -17.50 12.49 15.79
N LYS A 472 -16.78 12.20 14.73
CA LYS A 472 -15.88 11.05 14.62
C LYS A 472 -14.46 11.53 14.35
N SER A 473 -13.51 10.97 15.08
CA SER A 473 -12.11 11.29 14.90
C SER A 473 -11.37 10.22 14.10
N LYS A 474 -10.40 10.65 13.31
CA LYS A 474 -9.44 9.79 12.62
C LYS A 474 -8.04 10.23 13.00
N THR A 475 -7.26 9.32 13.55
CA THR A 475 -5.87 9.60 13.95
C THR A 475 -4.95 8.59 13.30
N THR A 476 -3.84 9.04 12.76
CA THR A 476 -2.83 8.20 12.10
C THR A 476 -1.42 8.69 12.43
N GLY A 477 -0.39 7.92 12.09
CA GLY A 477 1.00 8.33 12.22
C GLY A 477 1.50 8.37 13.67
N LEU A 478 0.86 7.65 14.58
CA LEU A 478 1.33 7.50 15.95
C LEU A 478 2.21 6.24 16.11
N VAL A 479 2.84 6.13 17.27
CA VAL A 479 3.68 4.96 17.57
C VAL A 479 2.82 3.70 17.63
N PRO A 480 3.13 2.67 16.85
CA PRO A 480 2.39 1.42 16.86
C PRO A 480 2.30 0.79 18.26
N ASN A 481 1.16 0.18 18.54
CA ASN A 481 0.88 -0.55 19.78
C ASN A 481 0.99 0.28 21.08
N GLN A 482 1.15 1.59 20.98
CA GLN A 482 1.16 2.49 22.13
C GLN A 482 -0.24 2.97 22.46
N THR A 483 -0.51 3.17 23.78
CA THR A 483 -1.77 3.73 24.27
C THR A 483 -1.71 5.25 24.30
N TYR A 484 -2.80 5.87 23.84
CA TYR A 484 -3.02 7.30 23.83
C TYR A 484 -4.35 7.65 24.50
N ALA A 485 -4.50 8.89 24.90
CA ALA A 485 -5.75 9.43 25.42
C ALA A 485 -6.28 10.48 24.43
N ILE A 486 -7.53 10.33 24.00
CA ILE A 486 -8.25 11.35 23.24
C ILE A 486 -9.27 11.97 24.19
N GLN A 487 -9.29 13.30 24.30
CA GLN A 487 -10.24 14.04 25.13
C GLN A 487 -10.92 15.12 24.31
N TRP A 488 -12.22 15.30 24.55
CA TRP A 488 -13.01 16.34 23.95
C TRP A 488 -13.08 17.58 24.85
N PHE A 489 -13.13 18.74 24.22
CA PHE A 489 -13.17 20.08 24.83
C PHE A 489 -14.32 20.88 24.24
N ALA A 490 -14.91 21.76 25.05
CA ALA A 490 -15.88 22.76 24.61
C ALA A 490 -15.35 24.15 24.97
N ASP A 491 -15.29 25.07 24.01
CA ASP A 491 -14.74 26.41 24.17
C ASP A 491 -13.39 26.40 24.93
N GLY A 492 -12.50 25.47 24.58
CA GLY A 492 -11.17 25.28 25.16
C GLY A 492 -11.14 24.64 26.55
N LYS A 493 -12.25 24.17 27.07
CA LYS A 493 -12.33 23.51 28.39
C LYS A 493 -12.61 22.01 28.23
N PRO A 494 -11.92 21.14 29.01
CA PRO A 494 -12.16 19.71 28.95
C PRO A 494 -13.61 19.36 29.35
N ILE A 495 -14.21 18.45 28.61
CA ILE A 495 -15.52 17.92 28.92
C ILE A 495 -15.36 16.67 29.77
N ASP A 496 -16.00 16.64 30.94
CA ASP A 496 -15.94 15.49 31.83
C ASP A 496 -16.40 14.19 31.16
N LYS A 497 -15.69 13.10 31.45
CA LYS A 497 -16.02 11.73 30.99
C LYS A 497 -15.99 11.52 29.47
N THR A 498 -15.26 12.38 28.74
CA THR A 498 -15.07 12.22 27.29
C THR A 498 -13.68 11.67 26.94
N VAL A 499 -12.92 11.20 27.92
CA VAL A 499 -11.60 10.60 27.64
C VAL A 499 -11.78 9.19 27.08
N CYS A 500 -11.25 8.99 25.90
CA CYS A 500 -11.09 7.67 25.29
C CYS A 500 -9.63 7.22 25.42
N THR A 501 -9.41 6.11 26.08
CA THR A 501 -8.09 5.45 26.11
C THR A 501 -8.03 4.46 24.96
N VAL A 502 -7.15 4.68 23.99
CA VAL A 502 -7.09 3.91 22.74
C VAL A 502 -5.65 3.47 22.47
N GLN A 503 -5.47 2.21 22.15
CA GLN A 503 -4.19 1.70 21.67
C GLN A 503 -4.11 1.85 20.15
N ALA A 504 -2.97 2.37 19.67
CA ALA A 504 -2.68 2.43 18.25
C ALA A 504 -2.51 1.02 17.68
N ASP A 505 -2.98 0.82 16.46
CA ASP A 505 -2.78 -0.42 15.72
C ASP A 505 -1.32 -0.57 15.24
N GLU A 506 -1.04 -1.62 14.47
CA GLU A 506 0.29 -1.90 13.93
C GLU A 506 0.79 -0.83 12.94
N LEU A 507 -0.10 -0.02 12.40
CA LEU A 507 0.20 1.09 11.48
C LEU A 507 0.21 2.46 12.17
N GLY A 508 -0.03 2.51 13.48
CA GLY A 508 -0.07 3.75 14.24
C GLY A 508 -1.39 4.52 14.12
N ALA A 509 -2.47 3.87 13.71
CA ALA A 509 -3.80 4.48 13.67
C ALA A 509 -4.59 4.21 14.96
N LEU A 510 -5.39 5.19 15.39
CA LEU A 510 -6.30 5.05 16.51
C LEU A 510 -7.72 4.78 16.01
N LYS A 511 -8.43 3.94 16.75
CA LYS A 511 -9.88 3.82 16.61
C LYS A 511 -10.53 5.16 16.98
N SER A 512 -11.59 5.54 16.25
CA SER A 512 -12.34 6.77 16.52
C SER A 512 -12.78 6.86 17.98
N CYS A 513 -12.63 8.06 18.55
CA CYS A 513 -13.23 8.44 19.81
C CYS A 513 -14.45 9.30 19.48
N ASP A 514 -15.60 8.69 19.40
CA ASP A 514 -16.83 9.34 18.97
C ASP A 514 -17.36 10.27 20.08
N PHE A 515 -17.84 11.45 19.68
CA PHE A 515 -18.44 12.44 20.57
C PHE A 515 -19.81 12.84 20.05
N THR A 516 -20.84 12.66 20.86
CA THR A 516 -22.18 13.12 20.52
C THR A 516 -22.41 14.52 21.07
N VAL A 517 -22.70 15.46 20.17
CA VAL A 517 -23.07 16.82 20.53
C VAL A 517 -24.30 16.80 21.45
N PRO A 518 -24.26 17.50 22.59
CA PRO A 518 -25.40 17.54 23.49
C PRO A 518 -26.70 17.93 22.79
N LYS A 519 -27.78 17.18 23.06
CA LYS A 519 -29.09 17.45 22.44
C LYS A 519 -29.74 18.76 22.93
N ASP A 520 -29.30 19.24 24.07
CA ASP A 520 -29.74 20.46 24.73
C ASP A 520 -28.78 21.64 24.46
N LEU A 521 -27.95 21.54 23.41
CA LEU A 521 -27.09 22.62 22.98
C LEU A 521 -27.95 23.86 22.64
N SER A 522 -27.76 24.93 23.39
CA SER A 522 -28.63 26.14 23.27
C SER A 522 -27.91 27.29 22.53
N LYS A 523 -26.62 27.21 22.29
CA LYS A 523 -25.85 28.23 21.59
C LYS A 523 -24.74 27.56 20.74
N PRO A 524 -24.31 28.24 19.67
CA PRO A 524 -23.15 27.76 18.92
C PRO A 524 -21.92 27.57 19.83
N THR A 525 -21.23 26.46 19.68
CA THR A 525 -20.10 26.04 20.53
C THR A 525 -19.02 25.40 19.68
N VAL A 526 -17.76 25.81 19.89
CA VAL A 526 -16.60 25.18 19.25
C VAL A 526 -16.14 24.01 20.12
N TYR A 527 -16.18 22.82 19.55
CA TYR A 527 -15.62 21.62 20.14
C TYR A 527 -14.26 21.32 19.53
N SER A 528 -13.34 20.78 20.34
CA SER A 528 -12.08 20.23 19.84
C SER A 528 -11.81 18.83 20.39
N SER A 529 -11.23 18.00 19.55
CA SER A 529 -10.68 16.71 19.90
C SER A 529 -9.18 16.85 20.03
N GLN A 530 -8.62 16.42 21.15
CA GLN A 530 -7.20 16.56 21.46
C GLN A 530 -6.61 15.22 21.85
N VAL A 531 -5.48 14.87 21.24
CA VAL A 531 -4.75 13.61 21.47
C VAL A 531 -3.57 13.87 22.37
N PHE A 532 -3.48 13.14 23.46
CA PHE A 532 -2.43 13.23 24.46
C PHE A 532 -1.64 11.93 24.56
N ALA A 533 -0.38 12.04 24.99
CA ALA A 533 0.31 10.89 25.55
C ALA A 533 -0.46 10.39 26.78
N ALA A 534 -0.57 9.09 26.96
CA ALA A 534 -1.27 8.48 28.07
C ALA A 534 -0.31 7.98 29.17
N ASP A 535 -0.72 8.11 30.44
CA ASP A 535 -0.05 7.45 31.55
C ASP A 535 -0.33 5.93 31.59
N ALA A 536 0.25 5.22 32.55
CA ALA A 536 0.05 3.78 32.69
C ALA A 536 -1.42 3.39 33.00
N SER A 537 -2.26 4.33 33.43
CA SER A 537 -3.69 4.13 33.68
C SER A 537 -4.56 4.54 32.50
N GLY A 538 -3.95 5.06 31.41
CA GLY A 538 -4.63 5.51 30.20
C GLY A 538 -5.17 6.94 30.28
N ASN A 539 -4.79 7.73 31.30
CA ASN A 539 -5.21 9.12 31.41
C ASN A 539 -4.26 10.04 30.63
N PRO A 540 -4.74 11.24 30.19
CA PRO A 540 -3.88 12.23 29.57
C PRO A 540 -2.75 12.67 30.49
N THR A 541 -1.51 12.70 30.00
CA THR A 541 -0.33 13.13 30.76
C THR A 541 -0.13 14.65 30.77
N GLY A 542 -0.93 15.40 30.01
CA GLY A 542 -0.71 16.82 29.76
C GLY A 542 0.18 17.11 28.56
N THR A 543 0.87 16.11 28.00
CA THR A 543 1.59 16.25 26.72
C THR A 543 0.62 16.13 25.56
N LEU A 544 0.22 17.27 25.02
CA LEU A 544 -0.61 17.35 23.80
C LEU A 544 0.23 16.97 22.59
N LEU A 545 -0.32 16.15 21.73
CA LEU A 545 0.32 15.70 20.50
C LEU A 545 -0.35 16.29 19.26
N LEU A 546 -1.66 16.20 19.20
CA LEU A 546 -2.46 16.59 18.03
C LEU A 546 -3.79 17.20 18.50
N ALA A 547 -4.38 18.03 17.65
CA ALA A 547 -5.71 18.59 17.90
C ALA A 547 -6.42 18.93 16.60
N ASP A 548 -7.75 18.85 16.64
CA ASP A 548 -8.63 19.38 15.62
C ASP A 548 -9.93 19.89 16.23
N SER A 549 -10.67 20.75 15.53
CA SER A 549 -11.85 21.38 16.05
C SER A 549 -12.96 21.51 15.02
N PHE A 550 -14.20 21.56 15.53
CA PHE A 550 -15.39 21.81 14.71
C PHE A 550 -16.39 22.69 15.46
N LEU A 551 -17.24 23.35 14.70
CA LEU A 551 -18.37 24.11 15.23
C LEU A 551 -19.61 23.22 15.33
N ALA A 552 -20.30 23.23 16.46
CA ALA A 552 -21.68 22.78 16.57
C ALA A 552 -22.61 23.99 16.69
N ASP A 553 -23.59 24.04 15.80
CA ASP A 553 -24.63 25.07 15.78
C ASP A 553 -25.96 24.44 16.15
N PRO A 554 -26.70 24.98 17.15
CA PRO A 554 -27.99 24.43 17.55
C PRO A 554 -29.07 24.55 16.46
N THR A 555 -28.83 25.39 15.44
CA THR A 555 -29.76 25.55 14.32
C THR A 555 -29.86 24.27 13.51
N VAL A 556 -30.99 23.62 13.56
CA VAL A 556 -31.30 22.43 12.78
C VAL A 556 -32.10 22.83 11.55
N VAL A 557 -31.55 22.57 10.39
CA VAL A 557 -32.26 22.74 9.11
C VAL A 557 -32.75 21.37 8.64
N ARG A 558 -34.00 21.30 8.25
CA ARG A 558 -34.62 20.07 7.76
C ARG A 558 -35.47 20.35 6.54
N TYR A 559 -35.64 19.38 5.70
CA TYR A 559 -36.65 19.33 4.68
C TYR A 559 -37.57 18.15 5.02
N ASP A 560 -38.89 18.38 5.01
CA ASP A 560 -39.84 17.28 5.16
C ASP A 560 -39.80 16.37 3.94
N GLU A 561 -39.75 15.08 4.18
CA GLU A 561 -39.79 14.07 3.13
C GLU A 561 -41.06 14.22 2.30
N GLN A 562 -40.91 14.31 0.99
CA GLN A 562 -42.04 14.41 0.06
C GLN A 562 -42.41 13.02 -0.45
N THR A 563 -43.64 12.59 -0.18
CA THR A 563 -44.15 11.28 -0.62
C THR A 563 -45.31 11.44 -1.59
N GLY A 564 -45.49 10.48 -2.49
CA GLY A 564 -46.59 10.52 -3.46
C GLY A 564 -46.43 9.51 -4.59
N THR A 565 -47.17 9.74 -5.66
CA THR A 565 -47.03 9.00 -6.91
C THR A 565 -46.31 9.86 -7.93
N ALA A 566 -45.30 9.30 -8.60
CA ALA A 566 -44.51 10.02 -9.61
C ALA A 566 -45.44 10.50 -10.75
N LYS A 567 -45.17 11.70 -11.28
CA LYS A 567 -45.88 12.32 -12.43
C LYS A 567 -47.32 12.73 -12.15
N GLU A 568 -47.75 12.72 -10.90
CA GLU A 568 -49.14 13.09 -10.52
C GLU A 568 -49.28 14.62 -10.38
N LYS A 569 -48.39 15.24 -9.62
CA LYS A 569 -48.35 16.69 -9.36
C LYS A 569 -46.94 17.19 -9.16
N ASP A 570 -46.73 18.50 -9.33
CA ASP A 570 -45.44 19.14 -8.98
C ASP A 570 -45.26 19.03 -7.46
N LEU A 571 -44.02 18.74 -7.04
CA LEU A 571 -43.63 18.67 -5.63
C LEU A 571 -42.74 19.85 -5.25
N VAL A 572 -42.93 20.30 -4.02
CA VAL A 572 -42.16 21.39 -3.44
C VAL A 572 -41.79 21.03 -2.02
N ALA A 573 -40.48 20.86 -1.79
CA ALA A 573 -39.92 20.71 -0.46
C ALA A 573 -39.45 22.06 0.06
N LYS A 574 -39.79 22.40 1.30
CA LYS A 574 -39.43 23.67 1.95
C LYS A 574 -38.52 23.39 3.14
N PRO A 575 -37.50 24.22 3.37
CA PRO A 575 -36.69 24.09 4.57
C PRO A 575 -37.50 24.58 5.80
N SER A 576 -37.28 23.93 6.91
CA SER A 576 -37.66 24.38 8.24
C SER A 576 -36.42 24.53 9.10
N PHE A 577 -36.46 25.54 9.98
CA PHE A 577 -35.39 25.83 10.93
C PHE A 577 -35.93 25.55 12.35
N ASP A 578 -35.07 24.93 13.15
CA ASP A 578 -35.46 24.57 14.52
C ASP A 578 -34.22 24.61 15.42
N ASN A 579 -34.43 24.91 16.69
CA ASN A 579 -33.41 24.71 17.72
C ASN A 579 -34.00 23.73 18.75
N PRO A 580 -33.51 22.50 18.80
CA PRO A 580 -34.10 21.44 19.63
C PRO A 580 -34.02 21.71 21.15
N SER A 581 -33.32 22.79 21.57
CA SER A 581 -33.28 23.22 22.98
C SER A 581 -34.37 24.25 23.32
N THR A 582 -35.18 24.67 22.34
CA THR A 582 -36.30 25.59 22.50
C THR A 582 -37.60 24.92 22.07
N ASP A 583 -38.73 25.32 22.64
CA ASP A 583 -40.05 24.79 22.24
C ASP A 583 -40.66 25.61 21.06
N ALA A 584 -39.93 26.55 20.48
CA ALA A 584 -40.39 27.44 19.43
C ALA A 584 -39.85 27.03 18.06
N VAL A 585 -40.68 27.08 17.02
CA VAL A 585 -40.24 27.03 15.62
C VAL A 585 -39.44 28.30 15.35
N GLU A 586 -38.22 28.17 14.90
CA GLU A 586 -37.32 29.27 14.66
C GLU A 586 -37.51 29.85 13.25
N GLU A 587 -37.34 31.17 13.13
CA GLU A 587 -37.34 31.81 11.83
C GLU A 587 -36.02 31.47 11.09
N MET A 588 -36.11 31.48 9.76
CA MET A 588 -34.93 31.31 8.92
C MET A 588 -33.90 32.40 9.25
N PRO A 589 -32.62 32.02 9.52
CA PRO A 589 -31.56 32.99 9.79
C PRO A 589 -31.46 34.05 8.70
N GLU A 590 -31.30 35.31 9.10
CA GLU A 590 -31.20 36.44 8.15
C GLU A 590 -29.97 36.21 7.22
N GLY A 591 -30.21 36.37 5.91
CA GLY A 591 -29.15 36.19 4.91
C GLY A 591 -28.85 34.72 4.56
N ALA A 592 -29.62 33.75 5.04
CA ALA A 592 -29.45 32.35 4.64
C ALA A 592 -29.55 32.19 3.12
N THR A 593 -28.68 31.38 2.56
CA THR A 593 -28.63 31.06 1.13
C THR A 593 -28.62 29.55 0.89
N PHE A 594 -29.17 29.17 -0.27
CA PHE A 594 -29.38 27.75 -0.59
C PHE A 594 -28.86 27.42 -2.00
N GLU A 595 -28.15 26.33 -2.13
CA GLU A 595 -27.72 25.78 -3.40
C GLU A 595 -27.69 24.24 -3.35
N PHE A 596 -27.75 23.56 -4.47
CA PHE A 596 -27.53 22.13 -4.48
C PHE A 596 -26.03 21.80 -4.23
N ALA A 597 -25.74 20.89 -3.30
CA ALA A 597 -24.39 20.44 -3.05
C ALA A 597 -23.84 19.62 -4.26
N ASN A 598 -24.75 18.99 -5.02
CA ASN A 598 -24.46 18.33 -6.27
C ASN A 598 -25.38 18.85 -7.39
N PRO A 599 -25.01 19.94 -8.08
CA PRO A 599 -25.82 20.52 -9.14
C PRO A 599 -26.11 19.60 -10.32
N GLU A 600 -25.14 18.75 -10.70
CA GLU A 600 -25.28 17.81 -11.81
C GLU A 600 -26.34 16.73 -11.51
N ALA A 601 -26.35 16.22 -10.28
CA ALA A 601 -27.37 15.26 -9.84
C ALA A 601 -28.76 15.89 -9.80
N ALA A 602 -28.88 17.13 -9.33
CA ALA A 602 -30.13 17.87 -9.32
C ALA A 602 -30.66 18.17 -10.74
N GLU A 603 -29.78 18.58 -11.63
CA GLU A 603 -30.12 18.82 -13.05
C GLU A 603 -30.58 17.54 -13.74
N LYS A 604 -29.91 16.42 -13.50
CA LYS A 604 -30.30 15.10 -14.02
C LYS A 604 -31.70 14.69 -13.59
N LEU A 605 -32.11 15.04 -12.38
CA LEU A 605 -33.47 14.82 -11.87
C LEU A 605 -34.44 15.92 -12.29
N GLY A 606 -33.96 17.03 -12.86
CA GLY A 606 -34.77 18.17 -13.24
C GLY A 606 -35.27 18.97 -12.04
N LEU A 607 -34.56 18.95 -10.93
CA LEU A 607 -34.83 19.74 -9.73
C LEU A 607 -34.39 21.19 -9.89
N SER A 608 -35.07 22.11 -9.23
CA SER A 608 -34.68 23.51 -9.11
C SER A 608 -34.79 23.98 -7.66
N ILE A 609 -33.93 24.90 -7.25
CA ILE A 609 -33.90 25.48 -5.91
C ILE A 609 -33.98 26.99 -5.99
N ASP A 610 -34.76 27.60 -5.08
CA ASP A 610 -34.73 29.06 -4.87
C ASP A 610 -33.62 29.40 -3.87
N ALA A 611 -32.64 30.16 -4.32
CA ALA A 611 -31.44 30.48 -3.52
C ALA A 611 -31.70 31.31 -2.25
N LYS A 612 -32.86 31.92 -2.10
CA LYS A 612 -33.21 32.74 -0.94
C LYS A 612 -34.19 32.07 0.01
N THR A 613 -35.17 31.32 -0.52
CA THR A 613 -36.17 30.64 0.28
C THR A 613 -35.86 29.17 0.56
N GLY A 614 -34.93 28.61 -0.18
CA GLY A 614 -34.58 27.21 -0.08
C GLY A 614 -35.63 26.26 -0.65
N GLU A 615 -36.72 26.74 -1.28
CA GLU A 615 -37.77 25.91 -1.86
C GLU A 615 -37.15 25.06 -2.99
N VAL A 616 -37.22 23.71 -2.86
CA VAL A 616 -36.82 22.75 -3.89
C VAL A 616 -38.04 22.29 -4.64
N LYS A 617 -38.09 22.51 -5.94
CA LYS A 617 -39.21 22.18 -6.82
C LYS A 617 -38.86 21.02 -7.75
N TRP A 618 -39.76 20.05 -7.84
CA TRP A 618 -39.66 18.93 -8.76
C TRP A 618 -40.88 18.86 -9.67
N PRO A 619 -40.77 19.33 -10.93
CA PRO A 619 -41.87 19.28 -11.88
C PRO A 619 -42.33 17.84 -12.15
N LYS A 620 -43.62 17.62 -12.26
CA LYS A 620 -44.22 16.29 -12.41
C LYS A 620 -43.73 15.52 -13.65
N ASP A 621 -43.43 16.21 -14.73
CA ASP A 621 -42.91 15.62 -15.98
C ASP A 621 -41.47 15.11 -15.90
N LYS A 622 -40.74 15.54 -14.88
CA LYS A 622 -39.36 15.13 -14.60
C LYS A 622 -39.21 14.07 -13.51
N GLN A 623 -40.33 13.78 -12.78
CA GLN A 623 -40.30 12.88 -11.63
C GLN A 623 -40.01 11.43 -12.05
N VAL A 624 -39.18 10.77 -11.26
CA VAL A 624 -38.84 9.34 -11.34
C VAL A 624 -39.31 8.66 -10.06
N ALA A 625 -39.90 7.49 -10.18
CA ALA A 625 -40.31 6.71 -9.01
C ALA A 625 -39.10 6.16 -8.25
N GLY A 626 -39.31 5.83 -6.99
CA GLY A 626 -38.27 5.39 -6.06
C GLY A 626 -37.90 6.47 -5.06
N THR A 627 -36.95 6.14 -4.18
CA THR A 627 -36.42 7.11 -3.23
C THR A 627 -35.29 7.91 -3.91
N ASN A 628 -35.55 9.21 -4.07
CA ASN A 628 -34.62 10.17 -4.66
C ASN A 628 -34.18 11.14 -3.57
N GLU A 629 -32.87 11.28 -3.37
CA GLU A 629 -32.29 12.18 -2.36
C GLU A 629 -31.25 13.08 -3.03
N VAL A 630 -31.34 14.39 -2.77
CA VAL A 630 -30.37 15.38 -3.25
C VAL A 630 -30.00 16.29 -2.08
N PRO A 631 -28.71 16.40 -1.73
CA PRO A 631 -28.28 17.29 -0.66
C PRO A 631 -28.35 18.76 -1.12
N VAL A 632 -28.89 19.59 -0.24
CA VAL A 632 -28.90 21.05 -0.36
C VAL A 632 -27.89 21.62 0.61
N LYS A 633 -27.05 22.50 0.13
CA LYS A 633 -26.11 23.28 0.88
C LYS A 633 -26.81 24.54 1.39
N VAL A 634 -26.91 24.66 2.71
CA VAL A 634 -27.53 25.79 3.38
C VAL A 634 -26.42 26.56 4.08
N THR A 635 -26.29 27.86 3.77
CA THR A 635 -25.26 28.73 4.35
C THR A 635 -25.89 29.86 5.13
N TRP A 636 -25.47 30.07 6.39
CA TRP A 636 -25.91 31.16 7.26
C TRP A 636 -24.78 31.60 8.19
N THR A 637 -24.97 32.72 8.87
CA THR A 637 -24.01 33.23 9.87
C THR A 637 -24.51 32.87 11.27
N PRO A 638 -23.80 32.01 12.05
CA PRO A 638 -24.28 31.49 13.34
C PRO A 638 -24.27 32.52 14.47
N ALA A 639 -23.43 33.57 14.37
CA ALA A 639 -23.32 34.67 15.33
C ALA A 639 -22.81 35.92 14.64
N GLU A 640 -23.07 37.11 15.21
CA GLU A 640 -22.56 38.39 14.67
C GLU A 640 -21.03 38.39 14.64
N GLY A 641 -20.46 38.62 13.45
CA GLY A 641 -19.02 38.65 13.23
C GLY A 641 -18.37 37.28 12.98
N ALA A 642 -19.10 36.16 13.10
CA ALA A 642 -18.65 34.88 12.70
C ALA A 642 -18.60 34.72 11.17
N ASP A 643 -17.78 33.82 10.68
CA ASP A 643 -17.81 33.44 9.28
C ASP A 643 -19.09 32.64 8.99
N PRO A 644 -19.65 32.72 7.76
CA PRO A 644 -20.78 31.91 7.38
C PRO A 644 -20.47 30.42 7.53
N VAL A 645 -21.42 29.68 8.10
CA VAL A 645 -21.35 28.22 8.18
C VAL A 645 -22.21 27.59 7.10
N THR A 646 -21.81 26.42 6.66
CA THR A 646 -22.56 25.69 5.63
C THR A 646 -22.90 24.30 6.15
N ARG A 647 -24.13 23.86 5.90
CA ARG A 647 -24.59 22.52 6.24
C ARG A 647 -25.24 21.88 5.03
N GLU A 648 -24.92 20.63 4.78
CA GLU A 648 -25.59 19.83 3.77
C GLU A 648 -26.81 19.14 4.40
N VAL A 649 -27.98 19.36 3.82
CA VAL A 649 -29.25 18.84 4.30
C VAL A 649 -29.90 18.02 3.19
N PRO A 650 -30.23 16.75 3.43
CA PRO A 650 -30.87 15.92 2.41
C PRO A 650 -32.31 16.36 2.16
N VAL A 651 -32.67 16.48 0.88
CA VAL A 651 -34.05 16.61 0.44
C VAL A 651 -34.47 15.29 -0.17
N LYS A 652 -35.48 14.67 0.43
CA LYS A 652 -35.96 13.33 0.05
C LYS A 652 -37.29 13.37 -0.61
N PHE A 653 -37.40 12.64 -1.70
CA PHE A 653 -38.65 12.36 -2.42
C PHE A 653 -38.80 10.86 -2.54
N ASP A 654 -39.82 10.29 -1.88
CA ASP A 654 -40.16 8.87 -1.97
C ASP A 654 -41.42 8.68 -2.79
N LEU A 655 -41.27 8.39 -4.07
CA LEU A 655 -42.35 8.34 -5.03
C LEU A 655 -42.62 6.91 -5.49
N LYS A 656 -43.88 6.53 -5.42
CA LYS A 656 -44.33 5.29 -6.00
C LYS A 656 -44.41 5.41 -7.53
N ASP A 657 -44.24 4.29 -8.21
CA ASP A 657 -44.53 4.25 -9.62
C ASP A 657 -46.00 4.63 -9.86
N PRO A 658 -46.32 5.44 -10.88
CA PRO A 658 -47.66 5.53 -11.39
C PRO A 658 -48.18 4.11 -11.65
N ALA A 659 -49.42 3.85 -11.30
CA ALA A 659 -49.98 2.55 -11.65
C ALA A 659 -49.69 2.29 -13.12
N ALA A 660 -48.86 1.29 -13.38
CA ALA A 660 -48.51 0.90 -14.74
C ALA A 660 -49.83 0.62 -15.49
N LYS A 661 -49.94 1.18 -16.68
CA LYS A 661 -51.09 0.86 -17.52
C LYS A 661 -51.02 -0.61 -17.88
N ASP A 662 -52.19 -1.17 -18.13
CA ASP A 662 -52.31 -2.58 -18.47
C ASP A 662 -51.42 -2.93 -19.68
N ASN A 663 -51.30 -2.07 -20.70
CA ASN A 663 -50.41 -2.26 -21.85
C ASN A 663 -48.88 -2.11 -21.53
N GLU A 664 -48.53 -1.68 -20.32
CA GLU A 664 -47.17 -1.63 -19.80
C GLU A 664 -46.90 -2.77 -18.79
N SER A 665 -47.99 -3.45 -18.38
CA SER A 665 -47.97 -4.50 -17.34
C SER A 665 -48.13 -5.90 -17.91
N TYR A 666 -48.70 -6.00 -19.10
CA TYR A 666 -48.94 -7.26 -19.79
C TYR A 666 -48.37 -7.22 -21.18
N GLU A 667 -47.80 -8.33 -21.62
CA GLU A 667 -47.22 -8.53 -22.93
C GLU A 667 -47.94 -9.72 -23.60
N PRO A 668 -48.90 -9.47 -24.54
CA PRO A 668 -49.53 -10.52 -25.30
C PRO A 668 -48.61 -11.01 -26.41
N GLU A 669 -48.46 -12.30 -26.54
CA GLU A 669 -47.61 -12.93 -27.53
C GLU A 669 -48.40 -14.01 -28.28
N TYR A 670 -48.51 -13.88 -29.59
CA TYR A 670 -49.06 -14.93 -30.44
C TYR A 670 -47.96 -15.88 -30.93
N LYS A 671 -48.34 -17.12 -31.14
CA LYS A 671 -47.51 -18.05 -31.90
C LYS A 671 -47.72 -17.87 -33.38
N ASP A 672 -46.63 -17.73 -34.08
CA ASP A 672 -46.71 -17.66 -35.56
C ASP A 672 -47.34 -18.92 -36.14
N GLY A 673 -48.02 -18.73 -37.25
CA GLY A 673 -48.68 -19.81 -37.99
C GLY A 673 -48.01 -20.12 -39.30
N SER A 674 -48.35 -21.27 -39.84
CA SER A 674 -47.94 -21.63 -41.20
C SER A 674 -49.04 -22.40 -41.91
N GLY A 675 -49.12 -22.25 -43.26
CA GLY A 675 -50.07 -22.98 -44.06
C GLY A 675 -49.74 -22.87 -45.55
N LYS A 676 -50.27 -23.76 -46.30
CA LYS A 676 -50.10 -23.81 -47.73
C LYS A 676 -51.01 -22.80 -48.46
N PRO A 677 -50.67 -22.37 -49.68
CA PRO A 677 -51.57 -21.52 -50.45
C PRO A 677 -52.97 -22.11 -50.60
N GLY A 678 -53.99 -21.35 -50.17
CA GLY A 678 -55.40 -21.74 -50.17
C GLY A 678 -55.95 -22.24 -48.82
N ASP A 679 -55.13 -22.38 -47.79
CA ASP A 679 -55.53 -22.78 -46.46
C ASP A 679 -56.06 -21.62 -45.63
N ASP A 680 -56.98 -21.88 -44.71
CA ASP A 680 -57.36 -20.98 -43.63
C ASP A 680 -56.57 -21.34 -42.38
N VAL A 681 -55.51 -20.58 -42.08
CA VAL A 681 -54.63 -20.79 -40.91
C VAL A 681 -55.35 -20.26 -39.66
N LYS A 682 -55.54 -21.14 -38.66
CA LYS A 682 -56.09 -20.79 -37.34
C LYS A 682 -54.94 -20.62 -36.33
N ILE A 683 -54.85 -19.47 -35.75
CA ILE A 683 -53.92 -19.13 -34.70
C ILE A 683 -54.69 -19.03 -33.38
N GLY A 684 -54.23 -19.71 -32.37
CA GLY A 684 -54.89 -19.73 -31.04
C GLY A 684 -54.79 -18.36 -30.33
N LYS A 685 -55.47 -18.26 -29.21
CA LYS A 685 -55.43 -17.06 -28.36
C LYS A 685 -53.99 -16.71 -27.98
N PRO A 686 -53.69 -15.42 -27.71
CA PRO A 686 -52.37 -15.01 -27.30
C PRO A 686 -52.02 -15.53 -25.89
N ASP A 687 -50.75 -15.88 -25.71
CA ASP A 687 -50.20 -16.11 -24.39
C ASP A 687 -49.84 -14.73 -23.78
N PHE A 688 -50.22 -14.48 -22.53
CA PHE A 688 -49.88 -13.25 -21.84
C PHE A 688 -48.72 -13.49 -20.87
N LYS A 689 -47.80 -12.54 -20.80
CA LYS A 689 -46.75 -12.46 -19.80
C LYS A 689 -46.93 -11.19 -18.96
N ASP A 690 -46.57 -11.22 -17.70
CA ASP A 690 -46.43 -10.02 -16.90
C ASP A 690 -45.08 -9.32 -17.20
N LYS A 691 -44.86 -8.14 -16.63
CA LYS A 691 -43.64 -7.36 -16.80
C LYS A 691 -42.37 -8.11 -16.37
N ASP A 692 -42.47 -9.17 -15.59
CA ASP A 692 -41.39 -10.01 -15.16
C ASP A 692 -41.16 -11.23 -16.09
N GLY A 693 -41.91 -11.25 -17.23
CA GLY A 693 -41.86 -12.33 -18.22
C GLY A 693 -42.54 -13.62 -17.80
N LYS A 694 -43.29 -13.63 -16.70
CA LYS A 694 -43.98 -14.80 -16.19
C LYS A 694 -45.35 -14.91 -16.87
N ALA A 695 -45.70 -16.13 -17.30
CA ALA A 695 -46.98 -16.42 -17.86
C ALA A 695 -48.13 -16.03 -16.91
N THR A 696 -49.11 -15.31 -17.43
CA THR A 696 -50.27 -14.85 -16.71
C THR A 696 -51.51 -14.97 -17.62
N GLU A 697 -52.68 -14.62 -17.10
CA GLU A 697 -53.92 -14.53 -17.89
C GLU A 697 -54.15 -13.08 -18.32
N ALA A 698 -54.83 -12.88 -19.46
CA ALA A 698 -55.27 -11.56 -19.88
C ALA A 698 -56.10 -10.90 -18.77
N PRO A 699 -55.93 -9.60 -18.52
CA PRO A 699 -56.88 -8.89 -17.67
C PRO A 699 -58.33 -9.15 -18.10
N LYS A 700 -59.20 -9.36 -17.10
CA LYS A 700 -60.63 -9.59 -17.40
C LYS A 700 -61.20 -8.43 -18.21
N ASP A 701 -62.00 -8.74 -19.25
CA ASP A 701 -62.60 -7.78 -20.18
C ASP A 701 -61.59 -7.14 -21.20
N THR A 702 -60.43 -7.72 -21.40
CA THR A 702 -59.52 -7.40 -22.54
C THR A 702 -60.25 -7.71 -23.84
N LYS A 703 -60.16 -6.85 -24.85
CA LYS A 703 -60.75 -6.96 -26.15
C LYS A 703 -59.71 -7.05 -27.26
N PHE A 704 -60.02 -7.80 -28.31
CA PHE A 704 -59.14 -8.01 -29.46
C PHE A 704 -59.82 -7.60 -30.75
N ALA A 705 -59.13 -7.01 -31.69
CA ALA A 705 -59.64 -6.64 -32.98
C ALA A 705 -58.50 -6.71 -34.04
N PRO A 706 -58.84 -6.88 -35.36
CA PRO A 706 -57.81 -6.70 -36.37
C PRO A 706 -57.20 -5.30 -36.28
N GLY A 707 -55.88 -5.21 -36.20
CA GLY A 707 -55.15 -3.95 -36.17
C GLY A 707 -55.13 -3.24 -37.52
N ALA A 708 -54.69 -1.98 -37.50
CA ALA A 708 -54.57 -1.18 -38.70
C ALA A 708 -53.60 -1.84 -39.70
N GLY A 709 -54.05 -2.14 -40.93
CA GLY A 709 -53.26 -2.81 -41.94
C GLY A 709 -53.38 -4.34 -41.93
N ALA A 710 -54.34 -4.91 -41.21
CA ALA A 710 -54.63 -6.33 -41.29
C ALA A 710 -55.09 -6.71 -42.68
N PRO A 711 -54.62 -7.83 -43.28
CA PRO A 711 -54.99 -8.29 -44.58
C PRO A 711 -56.48 -8.58 -44.71
N ASP A 712 -57.01 -8.42 -45.94
CA ASP A 712 -58.43 -8.66 -46.19
C ASP A 712 -58.81 -10.13 -45.88
N GLY A 713 -59.91 -10.32 -45.21
CA GLY A 713 -60.43 -11.64 -44.84
C GLY A 713 -59.94 -12.19 -43.48
N VAL A 714 -58.99 -11.53 -42.84
CA VAL A 714 -58.52 -11.86 -41.47
C VAL A 714 -59.63 -11.55 -40.47
N THR A 715 -59.97 -12.51 -39.61
CA THR A 715 -60.87 -12.33 -38.51
C THR A 715 -60.19 -12.58 -37.15
N VAL A 716 -60.50 -11.76 -36.15
CA VAL A 716 -60.06 -11.93 -34.78
C VAL A 716 -61.29 -12.04 -33.88
N ASP A 717 -61.35 -13.06 -33.05
CA ASP A 717 -62.44 -13.17 -32.02
C ASP A 717 -62.22 -12.09 -30.95
N GLU A 718 -63.19 -11.24 -30.75
CA GLU A 718 -63.14 -10.08 -29.87
C GLU A 718 -62.83 -10.44 -28.38
N THR A 719 -63.17 -11.64 -27.97
CA THR A 719 -63.11 -12.07 -26.57
C THR A 719 -61.89 -12.98 -26.28
N THR A 720 -61.60 -13.88 -27.21
CA THR A 720 -60.54 -14.87 -27.01
C THR A 720 -59.22 -14.46 -27.66
N GLY A 721 -59.29 -13.60 -28.67
CA GLY A 721 -58.13 -13.22 -29.47
C GLY A 721 -57.74 -14.29 -30.53
N GLU A 722 -58.53 -15.32 -30.73
CA GLU A 722 -58.24 -16.32 -31.80
C GLU A 722 -58.31 -15.68 -33.17
N ILE A 723 -57.36 -16.01 -34.04
CA ILE A 723 -57.25 -15.42 -35.39
C ILE A 723 -57.46 -16.48 -36.46
N THR A 724 -58.16 -16.11 -37.50
CA THR A 724 -58.21 -16.90 -38.75
C THR A 724 -57.63 -16.06 -39.88
N VAL A 725 -56.66 -16.62 -40.55
CA VAL A 725 -55.89 -15.94 -41.62
C VAL A 725 -56.04 -16.76 -42.89
N PRO A 726 -56.72 -16.28 -43.90
CA PRO A 726 -56.81 -16.97 -45.20
C PRO A 726 -55.45 -16.74 -45.95
N VAL A 727 -54.82 -17.82 -46.35
CA VAL A 727 -53.57 -17.75 -47.18
C VAL A 727 -54.03 -17.67 -48.65
N PRO A 728 -53.69 -16.59 -49.35
CA PRO A 728 -54.08 -16.43 -50.77
C PRO A 728 -53.61 -17.63 -51.62
N ALA A 729 -54.51 -18.15 -52.46
CA ALA A 729 -54.21 -19.30 -53.34
C ALA A 729 -52.98 -19.05 -54.32
N GLY A 730 -52.63 -17.80 -54.57
CA GLY A 730 -51.50 -17.42 -55.37
C GLY A 730 -50.25 -17.00 -54.63
N ALA A 731 -50.19 -17.22 -53.31
CA ALA A 731 -49.02 -16.86 -52.50
C ALA A 731 -47.86 -17.81 -52.77
N ASN A 732 -46.64 -17.27 -52.75
CA ASN A 732 -45.42 -18.08 -52.96
C ASN A 732 -44.94 -18.70 -51.67
N PRO A 733 -44.40 -19.92 -51.74
CA PRO A 733 -43.76 -20.49 -50.57
C PRO A 733 -42.65 -19.57 -50.01
N GLY A 734 -42.64 -19.31 -48.74
CA GLY A 734 -41.77 -18.39 -48.07
C GLY A 734 -42.29 -16.95 -47.94
N ASP A 735 -43.38 -16.61 -48.59
CA ASP A 735 -44.08 -15.33 -48.33
C ASP A 735 -44.54 -15.29 -46.88
N THR A 736 -44.58 -14.12 -46.30
CA THR A 736 -45.05 -13.91 -44.94
C THR A 736 -46.28 -12.98 -44.97
N ILE A 737 -47.33 -13.37 -44.25
CA ILE A 737 -48.52 -12.58 -44.04
C ILE A 737 -48.48 -12.05 -42.63
N LYS A 738 -48.30 -10.73 -42.51
CA LYS A 738 -48.27 -10.06 -41.22
C LYS A 738 -49.69 -9.61 -40.82
N VAL A 739 -50.09 -10.01 -39.68
CA VAL A 739 -51.42 -9.71 -39.14
C VAL A 739 -51.26 -8.90 -37.85
N PRO A 740 -51.40 -7.59 -37.87
CA PRO A 740 -51.51 -6.79 -36.66
C PRO A 740 -52.82 -7.05 -35.95
N VAL A 741 -52.77 -7.25 -34.63
CA VAL A 741 -53.91 -7.40 -33.73
C VAL A 741 -53.89 -6.28 -32.72
N GLU A 742 -54.95 -5.46 -32.62
CA GLU A 742 -55.08 -4.47 -31.58
C GLU A 742 -55.69 -5.13 -30.35
N VAL A 743 -54.95 -5.03 -29.24
CA VAL A 743 -55.39 -5.44 -27.90
C VAL A 743 -55.82 -4.20 -27.13
N THR A 744 -57.03 -4.17 -26.61
CA THR A 744 -57.59 -3.09 -25.79
C THR A 744 -57.85 -3.61 -24.38
N TYR A 745 -57.15 -3.04 -23.42
CA TYR A 745 -57.26 -3.43 -22.00
C TYR A 745 -58.41 -2.75 -21.27
N PRO A 746 -58.81 -3.26 -20.07
CA PRO A 746 -59.88 -2.67 -19.24
C PRO A 746 -59.63 -1.21 -18.87
N ASP A 747 -58.41 -0.80 -18.63
CA ASP A 747 -57.94 0.57 -18.36
C ASP A 747 -57.96 1.49 -19.58
N LYS A 748 -58.37 0.95 -20.74
CA LYS A 748 -58.41 1.60 -22.07
C LYS A 748 -57.07 1.85 -22.69
N SER A 749 -55.99 1.34 -22.14
CA SER A 749 -54.71 1.29 -22.81
C SER A 749 -54.82 0.31 -23.97
N LYS A 750 -54.01 0.57 -24.99
CA LYS A 750 -54.00 -0.26 -26.23
C LYS A 750 -52.58 -0.58 -26.63
N GLU A 751 -52.43 -1.72 -27.26
CA GLU A 751 -51.21 -2.06 -27.97
C GLU A 751 -51.54 -2.85 -29.23
N THR A 752 -50.53 -3.00 -30.12
CA THR A 752 -50.67 -3.80 -31.32
C THR A 752 -49.62 -4.89 -31.33
N VAL A 753 -50.07 -6.14 -31.47
CA VAL A 753 -49.22 -7.31 -31.56
C VAL A 753 -49.27 -7.83 -32.96
N GLU A 754 -48.11 -8.06 -33.57
CA GLU A 754 -47.99 -8.60 -34.91
C GLU A 754 -47.81 -10.11 -34.82
N VAL A 755 -48.59 -10.85 -35.59
CA VAL A 755 -48.42 -12.29 -35.76
C VAL A 755 -48.10 -12.57 -37.23
N THR A 756 -47.23 -13.52 -37.47
CA THR A 756 -46.80 -13.86 -38.83
C THR A 756 -47.31 -15.23 -39.26
N VAL A 757 -47.91 -15.32 -40.42
CA VAL A 757 -48.20 -16.59 -41.08
C VAL A 757 -47.26 -16.79 -42.27
N THR A 758 -46.50 -17.89 -42.22
CA THR A 758 -45.55 -18.24 -43.25
C THR A 758 -46.16 -19.20 -44.22
N VAL A 759 -46.07 -18.88 -45.49
CA VAL A 759 -46.54 -19.76 -46.58
C VAL A 759 -45.58 -20.94 -46.76
N GLU A 760 -46.06 -22.13 -46.52
CA GLU A 760 -45.23 -23.34 -46.54
C GLU A 760 -44.90 -23.78 -47.99
N LYS A 761 -43.69 -24.32 -48.12
CA LYS A 761 -43.26 -24.96 -49.34
C LYS A 761 -43.64 -26.43 -49.34
N PRO A 762 -44.01 -27.00 -50.49
CA PRO A 762 -44.06 -28.46 -50.62
C PRO A 762 -42.69 -29.03 -50.35
N ASP A 763 -42.61 -29.99 -49.47
CA ASP A 763 -41.44 -30.65 -48.90
C ASP A 763 -40.09 -30.45 -49.62
N ALA A 764 -39.15 -29.73 -48.98
CA ALA A 764 -37.78 -29.53 -49.41
C ALA A 764 -36.79 -30.39 -48.56
N PRO A 765 -35.58 -30.72 -49.15
CA PRO A 765 -34.65 -31.70 -48.58
C PRO A 765 -34.06 -31.27 -47.25
N VAL A 766 -33.83 -32.23 -46.39
CA VAL A 766 -33.20 -32.13 -45.05
C VAL A 766 -31.81 -31.50 -45.12
N GLU A 767 -31.51 -30.49 -44.32
CA GLU A 767 -30.17 -29.87 -44.19
C GLU A 767 -29.12 -30.94 -43.72
N ALA A 768 -28.00 -30.98 -44.40
CA ALA A 768 -26.94 -31.98 -44.11
C ALA A 768 -26.25 -31.74 -42.77
N ASP A 769 -25.83 -32.84 -42.12
CA ASP A 769 -25.22 -32.78 -40.76
C ASP A 769 -23.94 -31.94 -40.78
N LYS A 770 -23.11 -31.94 -41.83
CA LYS A 770 -21.92 -31.08 -41.99
C LYS A 770 -22.19 -29.57 -41.82
N ASP A 771 -23.44 -29.15 -42.06
CA ASP A 771 -23.83 -27.75 -41.98
C ASP A 771 -24.47 -27.40 -40.62
N LYS A 772 -24.62 -28.42 -39.73
CA LYS A 772 -25.13 -28.28 -38.36
C LYS A 772 -24.06 -28.33 -37.29
N PHE A 773 -22.88 -28.87 -37.58
CA PHE A 773 -21.81 -29.10 -36.61
C PHE A 773 -20.51 -28.51 -37.09
N ASP A 774 -19.68 -27.96 -36.16
CA ASP A 774 -18.36 -27.36 -36.43
C ASP A 774 -17.31 -28.08 -35.52
N PRO A 775 -16.64 -29.11 -36.06
CA PRO A 775 -15.58 -29.82 -35.35
C PRO A 775 -14.27 -29.04 -35.37
N LYS A 776 -13.59 -28.96 -34.22
CA LYS A 776 -12.28 -28.30 -34.09
C LYS A 776 -11.32 -29.10 -33.25
N TYR A 777 -10.12 -29.26 -33.75
CA TYR A 777 -8.99 -29.83 -32.99
C TYR A 777 -8.19 -28.74 -32.28
N LYS A 778 -7.52 -29.14 -31.23
CA LYS A 778 -6.47 -28.35 -30.60
C LYS A 778 -5.15 -28.69 -31.27
N ASP A 779 -4.38 -27.65 -31.59
CA ASP A 779 -3.05 -27.85 -32.17
C ASP A 779 -2.12 -28.57 -31.20
N GLY A 780 -1.15 -29.30 -31.74
CA GLY A 780 -0.15 -30.05 -30.98
C GLY A 780 1.26 -29.51 -31.16
N SER A 781 2.17 -30.01 -30.34
CA SER A 781 3.60 -29.75 -30.51
C SER A 781 4.42 -30.97 -30.09
N GLY A 782 5.59 -31.14 -30.69
CA GLY A 782 6.50 -32.23 -30.38
C GLY A 782 7.88 -32.03 -30.99
N LYS A 783 8.85 -32.81 -30.51
CA LYS A 783 10.24 -32.71 -30.98
C LYS A 783 10.45 -33.59 -32.22
N PRO A 784 11.50 -33.34 -33.01
CA PRO A 784 11.85 -34.23 -34.13
C PRO A 784 12.03 -35.66 -33.65
N GLY A 785 11.26 -36.60 -34.25
CA GLY A 785 11.24 -37.97 -33.91
C GLY A 785 10.15 -38.41 -32.94
N ASP A 786 9.34 -37.50 -32.42
CA ASP A 786 8.21 -37.80 -31.52
C ASP A 786 6.96 -38.20 -32.31
N ASP A 787 6.12 -39.00 -31.68
CA ASP A 787 4.75 -39.24 -32.14
C ASP A 787 3.80 -38.34 -31.32
N VAL A 788 3.34 -37.25 -31.89
CA VAL A 788 2.44 -36.31 -31.24
C VAL A 788 1.01 -36.87 -31.26
N LYS A 789 0.43 -37.01 -30.08
CA LYS A 789 -0.95 -37.45 -29.94
C LYS A 789 -1.86 -36.25 -29.70
N ILE A 790 -2.85 -36.11 -30.53
CA ILE A 790 -3.87 -35.02 -30.46
C ILE A 790 -5.21 -35.69 -30.14
N GLY A 791 -5.86 -35.17 -29.12
CA GLY A 791 -7.14 -35.71 -28.66
C GLY A 791 -8.28 -35.50 -29.67
N LYS A 792 -9.41 -36.11 -29.41
CA LYS A 792 -10.63 -35.98 -30.21
C LYS A 792 -11.03 -34.52 -30.45
N PRO A 793 -11.71 -34.20 -31.57
CA PRO A 793 -12.16 -32.86 -31.87
C PRO A 793 -13.27 -32.40 -30.92
N ASP A 794 -13.26 -31.13 -30.57
CA ASP A 794 -14.38 -30.46 -29.90
C ASP A 794 -15.44 -30.10 -30.97
N PHE A 795 -16.69 -30.50 -30.75
CA PHE A 795 -17.81 -30.18 -31.62
C PHE A 795 -18.61 -29.00 -31.09
N LYS A 796 -19.05 -28.14 -31.97
CA LYS A 796 -20.03 -27.11 -31.69
C LYS A 796 -21.21 -27.24 -32.63
N ASP A 797 -22.41 -26.91 -32.15
CA ASP A 797 -23.58 -26.75 -32.98
C ASP A 797 -23.52 -25.40 -33.74
N LYS A 798 -24.45 -25.14 -34.61
CA LYS A 798 -24.53 -23.90 -35.39
C LYS A 798 -24.68 -22.61 -34.56
N ASP A 799 -25.06 -22.74 -33.30
CA ASP A 799 -25.15 -21.62 -32.35
C ASP A 799 -23.84 -21.43 -31.54
N GLY A 800 -22.81 -22.19 -31.87
CA GLY A 800 -21.49 -22.13 -31.25
C GLY A 800 -21.39 -22.80 -29.90
N LYS A 801 -22.42 -23.50 -29.43
CA LYS A 801 -22.48 -24.23 -28.18
C LYS A 801 -21.82 -25.58 -28.30
N ALA A 802 -20.97 -25.93 -27.31
CA ALA A 802 -20.33 -27.23 -27.24
C ALA A 802 -21.35 -28.37 -27.25
N THR A 803 -21.13 -29.35 -28.11
CA THR A 803 -21.94 -30.54 -28.27
C THR A 803 -21.08 -31.78 -28.46
N GLU A 804 -21.68 -32.95 -28.51
CA GLU A 804 -20.98 -34.17 -28.90
C GLU A 804 -21.13 -34.41 -30.40
N ALA A 805 -20.18 -35.14 -30.98
CA ALA A 805 -20.31 -35.63 -32.34
C ALA A 805 -21.60 -36.42 -32.50
N PRO A 806 -22.35 -36.28 -33.64
CA PRO A 806 -23.45 -37.15 -33.93
C PRO A 806 -23.01 -38.64 -33.83
N LYS A 807 -23.88 -39.47 -33.26
CA LYS A 807 -23.59 -40.89 -33.16
C LYS A 807 -23.31 -41.49 -34.53
N ASP A 808 -22.29 -42.29 -34.65
CA ASP A 808 -21.80 -42.93 -35.86
C ASP A 808 -21.04 -41.98 -36.83
N THR A 809 -20.60 -40.75 -36.36
CA THR A 809 -19.61 -39.95 -37.07
C THR A 809 -18.28 -40.69 -37.23
N LYS A 810 -17.68 -40.62 -38.42
CA LYS A 810 -16.41 -41.29 -38.74
C LYS A 810 -15.32 -40.28 -39.06
N PHE A 811 -14.08 -40.62 -38.73
CA PHE A 811 -12.90 -39.80 -38.95
C PHE A 811 -11.85 -40.56 -39.77
N ALA A 812 -11.18 -39.86 -40.67
CA ALA A 812 -10.10 -40.43 -41.45
C ALA A 812 -9.04 -39.35 -41.77
N PRO A 813 -7.80 -39.68 -42.07
CA PRO A 813 -6.85 -38.72 -42.63
C PRO A 813 -7.41 -38.11 -43.91
N GLY A 814 -7.43 -36.77 -43.96
CA GLY A 814 -7.92 -36.04 -45.15
C GLY A 814 -6.93 -36.06 -46.32
N ALA A 815 -7.36 -35.63 -47.46
CA ALA A 815 -6.50 -35.52 -48.66
C ALA A 815 -5.32 -34.58 -48.42
N GLY A 816 -4.09 -35.07 -48.55
CA GLY A 816 -2.85 -34.36 -48.28
C GLY A 816 -2.33 -34.51 -46.85
N ALA A 817 -2.86 -35.38 -46.02
CA ALA A 817 -2.30 -35.71 -44.74
C ALA A 817 -0.87 -36.27 -44.88
N PRO A 818 0.09 -35.84 -44.06
CA PRO A 818 1.47 -36.34 -44.14
C PRO A 818 1.58 -37.85 -43.92
N ASP A 819 2.60 -38.46 -44.53
CA ASP A 819 2.86 -39.90 -44.39
C ASP A 819 3.03 -40.32 -42.91
N GLY A 820 2.39 -41.40 -42.51
CA GLY A 820 2.47 -41.91 -41.18
C GLY A 820 1.44 -41.35 -40.18
N VAL A 821 0.68 -40.32 -40.55
CA VAL A 821 -0.41 -39.82 -39.73
C VAL A 821 -1.53 -40.85 -39.63
N THR A 822 -2.00 -41.15 -38.43
CA THR A 822 -3.15 -42.04 -38.19
C THR A 822 -4.24 -41.29 -37.46
N VAL A 823 -5.49 -41.53 -37.84
CA VAL A 823 -6.68 -40.99 -37.20
C VAL A 823 -7.55 -42.17 -36.72
N ASP A 824 -7.95 -42.19 -35.48
CA ASP A 824 -8.90 -43.18 -34.98
C ASP A 824 -10.28 -42.95 -35.58
N GLU A 825 -10.79 -43.92 -36.28
CA GLU A 825 -12.03 -43.81 -37.10
C GLU A 825 -13.27 -43.45 -36.22
N THR A 826 -13.26 -43.77 -34.93
CA THR A 826 -14.42 -43.61 -34.05
C THR A 826 -14.30 -42.42 -33.12
N THR A 827 -13.11 -42.18 -32.59
CA THR A 827 -12.89 -41.07 -31.61
C THR A 827 -12.37 -39.79 -32.24
N GLY A 828 -11.74 -39.90 -33.45
CA GLY A 828 -11.08 -38.80 -34.11
C GLY A 828 -9.72 -38.42 -33.49
N GLU A 829 -9.17 -39.23 -32.59
CA GLU A 829 -7.83 -39.03 -32.03
C GLU A 829 -6.77 -39.22 -33.12
N ILE A 830 -5.78 -38.33 -33.16
CA ILE A 830 -4.76 -38.29 -34.19
C ILE A 830 -3.40 -38.59 -33.60
N THR A 831 -2.62 -39.40 -34.33
CA THR A 831 -1.19 -39.53 -34.03
C THR A 831 -0.40 -39.02 -35.23
N VAL A 832 0.49 -38.04 -34.98
CA VAL A 832 1.29 -37.36 -36.00
C VAL A 832 2.77 -37.61 -35.74
N PRO A 833 3.46 -38.39 -36.55
CA PRO A 833 4.90 -38.58 -36.41
C PRO A 833 5.60 -37.27 -36.88
N VAL A 834 6.42 -36.72 -36.02
CA VAL A 834 7.27 -35.57 -36.37
C VAL A 834 8.54 -36.12 -37.03
N PRO A 835 8.84 -35.78 -38.29
CA PRO A 835 10.03 -36.26 -38.96
C PRO A 835 11.31 -35.96 -38.16
N ALA A 836 12.21 -36.92 -38.01
CA ALA A 836 13.45 -36.78 -37.27
C ALA A 836 14.38 -35.67 -37.83
N GLY A 837 14.16 -35.25 -39.08
CA GLY A 837 14.88 -34.16 -39.72
C GLY A 837 14.13 -32.83 -39.77
N ALA A 838 13.00 -32.66 -39.05
CA ALA A 838 12.25 -31.43 -39.03
C ALA A 838 12.94 -30.35 -38.21
N ASN A 839 12.87 -29.09 -38.64
CA ASN A 839 13.49 -27.98 -37.92
C ASN A 839 12.54 -27.45 -36.84
N PRO A 840 13.08 -27.02 -35.69
CA PRO A 840 12.27 -26.31 -34.69
C PRO A 840 11.58 -25.08 -35.30
N GLY A 841 10.27 -25.00 -35.09
CA GLY A 841 9.43 -23.94 -35.66
C GLY A 841 8.71 -24.36 -36.98
N ASP A 842 9.07 -25.49 -37.58
CA ASP A 842 8.29 -26.03 -38.70
C ASP A 842 6.89 -26.43 -38.23
N THR A 843 5.92 -26.35 -39.13
CA THR A 843 4.53 -26.74 -38.83
C THR A 843 4.09 -27.86 -39.77
N ILE A 844 3.51 -28.88 -39.18
CA ILE A 844 2.94 -30.02 -39.90
C ILE A 844 1.43 -29.85 -39.88
N LYS A 845 0.85 -29.65 -41.04
CA LYS A 845 -0.61 -29.52 -41.21
C LYS A 845 -1.21 -30.87 -41.52
N VAL A 846 -2.20 -31.25 -40.75
CA VAL A 846 -2.90 -32.54 -40.88
C VAL A 846 -4.38 -32.28 -41.15
N PRO A 847 -4.83 -32.43 -42.37
CA PRO A 847 -6.25 -32.45 -42.65
C PRO A 847 -6.90 -33.73 -42.16
N VAL A 848 -8.05 -33.63 -41.54
CA VAL A 848 -8.88 -34.75 -41.06
C VAL A 848 -10.25 -34.66 -41.73
N GLU A 849 -10.65 -35.71 -42.42
CA GLU A 849 -11.98 -35.81 -43.01
C GLU A 849 -12.96 -36.36 -41.96
N VAL A 850 -14.02 -35.58 -41.71
CA VAL A 850 -15.12 -35.95 -40.82
C VAL A 850 -16.30 -36.37 -41.73
N THR A 851 -16.80 -37.59 -41.54
CA THR A 851 -17.97 -38.10 -42.27
C THR A 851 -19.12 -38.29 -41.30
N TYR A 852 -20.20 -37.60 -41.53
CA TYR A 852 -21.40 -37.66 -40.67
C TYR A 852 -22.31 -38.85 -40.99
N PRO A 853 -23.27 -39.20 -40.09
CA PRO A 853 -24.23 -40.32 -40.34
C PRO A 853 -25.08 -40.15 -41.57
N ASP A 854 -25.38 -38.94 -41.99
CA ASP A 854 -26.11 -38.62 -43.22
C ASP A 854 -25.23 -38.70 -44.49
N LYS A 855 -23.95 -39.11 -44.32
CA LYS A 855 -22.92 -39.20 -45.34
C LYS A 855 -22.38 -37.83 -45.84
N SER A 856 -22.79 -36.70 -45.27
CA SER A 856 -22.14 -35.46 -45.53
C SER A 856 -20.73 -35.44 -44.96
N LYS A 857 -19.81 -34.67 -45.59
CA LYS A 857 -18.39 -34.68 -45.23
C LYS A 857 -17.87 -33.25 -45.14
N GLU A 858 -16.91 -33.05 -44.23
CA GLU A 858 -16.08 -31.85 -44.18
C GLU A 858 -14.62 -32.17 -43.81
N THR A 859 -13.74 -31.21 -43.99
CA THR A 859 -12.32 -31.39 -43.61
C THR A 859 -11.92 -30.36 -42.61
N VAL A 860 -11.31 -30.80 -41.49
CA VAL A 860 -10.77 -29.95 -40.43
C VAL A 860 -9.25 -30.04 -40.42
N GLU A 861 -8.56 -28.95 -40.38
CA GLU A 861 -7.09 -28.91 -40.33
C GLU A 861 -6.62 -28.74 -38.89
N VAL A 862 -5.62 -29.53 -38.48
CA VAL A 862 -4.91 -29.38 -37.22
C VAL A 862 -3.43 -29.19 -37.48
N THR A 863 -2.76 -28.39 -36.65
CA THR A 863 -1.36 -28.06 -36.84
C THR A 863 -0.51 -28.66 -35.71
N VAL A 864 0.60 -29.27 -36.05
CA VAL A 864 1.63 -29.69 -35.11
C VAL A 864 2.88 -28.87 -35.32
N THR A 865 3.33 -28.19 -34.26
CA THR A 865 4.54 -27.36 -34.27
C THR A 865 5.74 -28.16 -33.78
N VAL A 866 6.82 -28.12 -34.52
CA VAL A 866 8.06 -28.81 -34.16
C VAL A 866 8.81 -28.02 -33.07
N GLU A 867 8.98 -28.66 -31.93
CA GLU A 867 9.71 -28.07 -30.80
C GLU A 867 11.22 -28.24 -30.92
N LYS A 868 11.94 -27.41 -30.20
CA LYS A 868 13.40 -27.52 -30.13
C LYS A 868 13.80 -28.83 -29.43
N PRO A 869 14.70 -29.65 -29.98
CA PRO A 869 15.24 -30.81 -29.29
C PRO A 869 15.85 -30.38 -27.95
N ASP A 870 15.67 -31.18 -26.92
CA ASP A 870 16.35 -30.96 -25.64
C ASP A 870 17.86 -30.91 -25.90
N ALA A 871 18.53 -29.99 -25.20
CA ALA A 871 19.98 -29.99 -25.16
C ALA A 871 20.47 -31.38 -24.67
N PRO A 872 21.56 -31.92 -25.20
CA PRO A 872 22.06 -33.19 -24.76
C PRO A 872 22.17 -33.20 -23.24
N VAL A 873 21.63 -34.21 -22.59
CA VAL A 873 21.80 -34.37 -21.15
C VAL A 873 23.31 -34.44 -20.89
N GLU A 874 23.83 -33.44 -20.20
CA GLU A 874 25.22 -33.39 -19.81
C GLU A 874 25.55 -34.67 -19.00
N ALA A 875 26.58 -35.37 -19.42
CA ALA A 875 26.95 -36.61 -18.73
C ALA A 875 27.33 -36.31 -17.27
N ASP A 876 27.03 -37.24 -16.36
CA ASP A 876 27.33 -37.03 -14.94
C ASP A 876 28.80 -36.69 -14.67
N LYS A 877 29.73 -37.19 -15.46
CA LYS A 877 31.16 -36.85 -15.39
C LYS A 877 31.44 -35.35 -15.59
N ASP A 878 30.54 -34.66 -16.27
CA ASP A 878 30.70 -33.25 -16.57
C ASP A 878 29.91 -32.35 -15.58
N LYS A 879 29.10 -32.98 -14.70
CA LYS A 879 28.31 -32.33 -13.66
C LYS A 879 28.95 -32.44 -12.28
N PHE A 880 29.85 -33.40 -12.08
CA PHE A 880 30.41 -33.64 -10.77
C PHE A 880 31.95 -33.73 -10.85
N ASP A 881 32.61 -33.08 -9.92
CA ASP A 881 34.07 -33.09 -9.77
C ASP A 881 34.48 -33.85 -8.49
N PRO A 882 34.84 -35.13 -8.58
CA PRO A 882 35.26 -35.89 -7.44
C PRO A 882 36.76 -35.62 -7.13
N LYS A 883 37.06 -35.34 -5.85
CA LYS A 883 38.45 -35.13 -5.40
C LYS A 883 38.78 -35.99 -4.19
N TYR A 884 39.86 -36.73 -4.27
CA TYR A 884 40.45 -37.40 -3.12
C TYR A 884 41.42 -36.50 -2.40
N LYS A 885 41.52 -36.66 -1.10
CA LYS A 885 42.58 -36.04 -0.29
C LYS A 885 43.82 -36.91 -0.36
N ASP A 886 44.99 -36.28 -0.47
CA ASP A 886 46.23 -36.96 -0.49
C ASP A 886 46.50 -37.69 0.84
N GLY A 887 47.07 -38.86 0.76
CA GLY A 887 47.48 -39.65 1.90
C GLY A 887 49.00 -39.72 2.02
N SER A 888 49.53 -39.89 3.23
CA SER A 888 50.94 -40.05 3.49
C SER A 888 51.17 -41.20 4.46
N GLY A 889 52.21 -41.98 4.19
CA GLY A 889 52.60 -43.07 5.04
C GLY A 889 54.10 -43.35 4.90
N LYS A 890 54.66 -44.13 5.79
CA LYS A 890 56.06 -44.56 5.73
C LYS A 890 56.19 -45.80 4.82
N PRO A 891 57.40 -46.10 4.28
CA PRO A 891 57.59 -47.30 3.53
C PRO A 891 57.14 -48.53 4.32
N GLY A 892 56.22 -49.30 3.73
CA GLY A 892 55.61 -50.46 4.35
C GLY A 892 54.27 -50.29 5.01
N ASP A 893 53.71 -49.07 5.07
CA ASP A 893 52.41 -48.80 5.63
C ASP A 893 51.30 -48.93 4.57
N ASP A 894 50.16 -49.45 4.99
CA ASP A 894 48.94 -49.37 4.20
C ASP A 894 48.27 -48.02 4.43
N VAL A 895 48.34 -47.15 3.47
CA VAL A 895 47.74 -45.79 3.56
C VAL A 895 46.26 -45.88 3.11
N LYS A 896 45.37 -45.63 4.02
CA LYS A 896 43.93 -45.56 3.73
C LYS A 896 43.52 -44.13 3.42
N ILE A 897 43.04 -43.90 2.21
CA ILE A 897 42.51 -42.63 1.75
C ILE A 897 41.00 -42.75 1.84
N GLY A 898 40.36 -41.72 2.40
CA GLY A 898 38.89 -41.66 2.54
C GLY A 898 38.17 -41.54 1.19
N LYS A 899 36.87 -41.67 1.19
CA LYS A 899 36.04 -41.47 0.01
C LYS A 899 36.25 -40.09 -0.60
N PRO A 900 36.08 -39.92 -1.92
CA PRO A 900 36.24 -38.63 -2.55
C PRO A 900 35.13 -37.64 -2.12
N ASP A 901 35.48 -36.37 -2.00
CA ASP A 901 34.54 -35.29 -1.89
C ASP A 901 34.04 -34.91 -3.29
N PHE A 902 32.73 -34.84 -3.49
CA PHE A 902 32.11 -34.45 -4.76
C PHE A 902 31.69 -32.97 -4.71
N LYS A 903 31.93 -32.26 -5.79
CA LYS A 903 31.37 -30.95 -6.01
C LYS A 903 30.54 -30.94 -7.29
N ASP A 904 29.48 -30.17 -7.33
CA ASP A 904 28.76 -29.86 -8.54
C ASP A 904 29.54 -28.86 -9.42
N LYS A 905 29.01 -28.53 -10.57
CA LYS A 905 29.62 -27.58 -11.51
C LYS A 905 29.78 -26.15 -10.96
N ASP A 906 29.03 -25.80 -9.92
CA ASP A 906 29.09 -24.50 -9.25
C ASP A 906 30.07 -24.53 -8.06
N GLY A 907 30.79 -25.64 -7.88
CA GLY A 907 31.82 -25.83 -6.83
C GLY A 907 31.23 -26.17 -5.44
N LYS A 908 29.94 -26.38 -5.32
CA LYS A 908 29.23 -26.67 -4.07
C LYS A 908 29.36 -28.15 -3.73
N ALA A 909 29.64 -28.46 -2.47
CA ALA A 909 29.75 -29.84 -2.01
C ALA A 909 28.42 -30.61 -2.21
N THR A 910 28.48 -31.79 -2.77
CA THR A 910 27.36 -32.66 -3.05
C THR A 910 27.68 -34.11 -2.75
N GLU A 911 26.69 -34.96 -2.82
CA GLU A 911 26.90 -36.41 -2.73
C GLU A 911 27.15 -37.01 -4.12
N ALA A 912 27.86 -38.15 -4.15
CA ALA A 912 28.04 -38.90 -5.40
C ALA A 912 26.65 -39.26 -5.98
N PRO A 913 26.49 -39.23 -7.31
CA PRO A 913 25.29 -39.74 -7.94
C PRO A 913 24.96 -41.16 -7.47
N LYS A 914 23.70 -41.47 -7.34
CA LYS A 914 23.27 -42.83 -6.94
C LYS A 914 23.87 -43.88 -7.90
N ASP A 915 24.32 -44.96 -7.37
CA ASP A 915 24.95 -46.09 -8.10
C ASP A 915 26.34 -45.75 -8.73
N THR A 916 27.02 -44.66 -8.32
CA THR A 916 28.41 -44.36 -8.69
C THR A 916 29.33 -45.49 -8.19
N LYS A 917 30.12 -46.05 -9.07
CA LYS A 917 31.11 -47.11 -8.77
C LYS A 917 32.51 -46.55 -8.90
N PHE A 918 33.39 -47.03 -8.06
CA PHE A 918 34.80 -46.65 -8.04
C PHE A 918 35.67 -47.89 -8.36
N ALA A 919 36.73 -47.64 -9.03
CA ALA A 919 37.73 -48.66 -9.35
C ALA A 919 39.12 -47.97 -9.50
N PRO A 920 40.23 -48.69 -9.27
CA PRO A 920 41.54 -48.18 -9.58
C PRO A 920 41.64 -47.76 -11.05
N GLY A 921 42.18 -46.55 -11.32
CA GLY A 921 42.39 -46.05 -12.68
C GLY A 921 43.58 -46.72 -13.37
N ALA A 922 43.69 -46.53 -14.70
CA ALA A 922 44.84 -47.01 -15.47
C ALA A 922 46.12 -46.37 -14.96
N GLY A 923 47.13 -47.18 -14.58
CA GLY A 923 48.39 -46.72 -13.99
C GLY A 923 48.41 -46.72 -12.46
N ALA A 924 47.36 -47.22 -11.80
CA ALA A 924 47.42 -47.44 -10.35
C ALA A 924 48.48 -48.51 -10.02
N PRO A 925 49.28 -48.27 -8.96
CA PRO A 925 50.29 -49.24 -8.53
C PRO A 925 49.64 -50.58 -8.12
N ASP A 926 50.43 -51.69 -8.28
CA ASP A 926 49.97 -53.01 -7.86
C ASP A 926 49.64 -53.03 -6.36
N GLY A 927 48.48 -53.61 -6.01
CA GLY A 927 48.01 -53.67 -4.63
C GLY A 927 47.09 -52.56 -4.18
N VAL A 928 46.83 -51.56 -5.01
CA VAL A 928 45.79 -50.52 -4.71
C VAL A 928 44.38 -51.11 -4.86
N THR A 929 43.60 -51.02 -3.82
CA THR A 929 42.16 -51.40 -3.82
C THR A 929 41.28 -50.19 -3.52
N VAL A 930 40.12 -50.12 -4.16
CA VAL A 930 39.13 -49.07 -3.96
C VAL A 930 37.81 -49.68 -3.43
#